data_546a809fc41259a0b78648ae12f19a25
#
_entry.id   546a809fc41259a0b78648ae12f19a25
#
_cell.length_a   1.000
_cell.length_b   1.000
_cell.length_c   1.000
_cell.angle_alpha   90.00
_cell.angle_beta   90.00
_cell.angle_gamma   90.00
#
_symmetry.space_group_name_H-M   'P 1'
#
loop_
_entity.id
_entity.type
_entity.pdbx_description
1 polymer ?
#
loop_
_entity_poly.entity_id
_entity_poly.type
_entity_poly.pdbx_seq_one_letter_code
_entity_poly.pdbx_strand_id
1 'polypeptide(L)'
;MGTIRWQPMSSIWTNNPAGTIVVGSSGSGKALLAEELIPTPNGYTRNGNLKVGDYVFDRHGKLTKVLGVYPQGMKDVYRVYFGDGRYLDCCKDHLFSFYTRKQVDNYIHNVYKTPPNFTTKSVVELAKLVDSGGRGYYIPNNTEVERDSKNYFLHPYVLGVLLGDGCLTERQLTISSNDLFIVEKVSSLLEVENNIKRPSMYNYSWNFIDLDRTMHGTGNKLVSTRDALREIPWLINAHSYEKFIPEIYKFGSVEQRVDLLRGLLDTDGHVSAKNRLSFTSTSKRLIDDIREVLWSLGISSGVSIDNRVGGQHKHICYQLSIQCSDAKKRELLTLPRKLNKITNLDRTRVAQYEFLKITKIEKLDKQEEMVCIYVDNGEHLYQASKMHIVTHNTIFLLSTLANTLSLRQRVLAIDPKNDLVKIQNVYPNVKIVDINNIRDGALNPFTFLKDIDTSVILSIIELICGKLSTDEERAVTPIIQDFVTRFKRDGNYVDMQDVAEYLFSRDNSFASNLGARLKAVSDSKYGKLLFTREENVEPLELSLTDSFVISLHGMDLPDHTVSVENYTASQRFTSAIVYLLSSKLLEILSSNNKIPTVFCCDEAHLLFGNKAMSAIIDRFLVIGRSLGFATILASQGVSHFPKGIANHIATKFIFKSSMEEAGLFLSKFDTTQLGDNPIDREAIVGMVSSKFVAGDVFMIDKNNNSGFVHIVPNYPLHMLSSNPLDKLNNDKD
;
A
#
# COMPACT_ATOMS: atom_id res chain seq x y z
N MET A 1 -2.16 -37.77 4.21
CA MET A 1 -1.88 -36.58 3.36
C MET A 1 -0.39 -36.56 3.08
N GLY A 2 0.01 -36.78 1.82
CA GLY A 2 1.42 -36.76 1.43
C GLY A 2 1.94 -35.33 1.43
N THR A 3 3.15 -35.13 1.92
CA THR A 3 3.84 -33.84 1.84
C THR A 3 4.24 -33.61 0.39
N ILE A 4 3.60 -32.67 -0.30
CA ILE A 4 4.01 -32.26 -1.64
C ILE A 4 5.33 -31.54 -1.49
N ARG A 5 6.42 -32.13 -1.99
CA ARG A 5 7.70 -31.41 -2.13
C ARG A 5 7.52 -30.42 -3.28
N TRP A 6 7.45 -29.16 -2.93
CA TRP A 6 7.32 -28.08 -3.88
C TRP A 6 8.59 -27.97 -4.74
N GLN A 7 8.44 -28.16 -6.05
CA GLN A 7 9.47 -27.73 -7.00
C GLN A 7 9.23 -26.25 -7.33
N PRO A 8 10.29 -25.46 -7.52
CA PRO A 8 10.14 -24.07 -7.93
C PRO A 8 9.17 -23.95 -9.10
N MET A 9 8.32 -22.94 -9.09
CA MET A 9 7.28 -22.74 -10.12
C MET A 9 7.81 -22.81 -11.55
N SER A 10 9.07 -22.49 -11.76
CA SER A 10 9.80 -22.62 -13.01
C SER A 10 9.78 -24.02 -13.63
N SER A 11 9.94 -25.07 -12.84
CA SER A 11 9.94 -26.44 -13.37
C SER A 11 8.55 -26.95 -13.75
N ILE A 12 7.51 -26.36 -13.16
CA ILE A 12 6.11 -26.66 -13.51
C ILE A 12 5.75 -26.07 -14.87
N TRP A 13 6.32 -24.88 -15.19
CA TRP A 13 5.99 -24.15 -16.40
C TRP A 13 6.83 -24.57 -17.61
N THR A 14 8.11 -24.90 -17.43
CA THR A 14 9.05 -25.17 -18.54
C THR A 14 8.87 -26.54 -19.17
N ASN A 15 8.46 -27.55 -18.42
CA ASN A 15 8.40 -28.93 -18.92
C ASN A 15 7.03 -29.35 -19.48
N ASN A 16 5.98 -28.54 -19.23
CA ASN A 16 4.67 -28.78 -19.82
C ASN A 16 3.81 -27.51 -19.67
N PRO A 17 3.88 -26.57 -20.62
CA PRO A 17 3.11 -25.33 -20.55
C PRO A 17 1.61 -25.68 -20.56
N ALA A 18 0.91 -25.19 -19.55
CA ALA A 18 -0.52 -25.44 -19.39
C ALA A 18 -1.19 -24.27 -18.68
N GLY A 19 -2.51 -24.16 -18.81
CA GLY A 19 -3.28 -23.14 -18.12
C GLY A 19 -3.19 -23.26 -16.60
N THR A 20 -3.07 -22.14 -15.93
CA THR A 20 -3.11 -22.02 -14.46
C THR A 20 -4.12 -20.98 -14.05
N ILE A 21 -4.92 -21.30 -13.06
CA ILE A 21 -5.78 -20.32 -12.40
C ILE A 21 -5.31 -20.05 -10.99
N VAL A 22 -5.50 -18.80 -10.59
CA VAL A 22 -5.24 -18.29 -9.24
C VAL A 22 -6.51 -17.61 -8.75
N VAL A 23 -7.10 -18.15 -7.69
CA VAL A 23 -8.30 -17.58 -7.07
C VAL A 23 -7.97 -17.08 -5.68
N GLY A 24 -8.35 -15.85 -5.38
CA GLY A 24 -8.22 -15.29 -4.06
C GLY A 24 -8.70 -13.85 -4.03
N SER A 25 -9.44 -13.48 -2.99
CA SER A 25 -9.87 -12.11 -2.83
C SER A 25 -8.66 -11.18 -2.64
N SER A 26 -8.55 -10.13 -3.45
CA SER A 26 -7.57 -9.07 -3.23
C SER A 26 -7.79 -8.46 -1.84
N GLY A 27 -6.74 -8.38 -1.01
CA GLY A 27 -6.85 -7.82 0.33
C GLY A 27 -7.51 -8.74 1.37
N SER A 28 -7.71 -10.04 1.10
CA SER A 28 -8.30 -10.95 2.08
C SER A 28 -7.44 -11.05 3.34
N GLY A 29 -7.96 -10.53 4.44
CA GLY A 29 -7.46 -10.80 5.78
C GLY A 29 -6.62 -9.74 6.47
N LYS A 30 -6.26 -8.61 5.87
CA LYS A 30 -5.22 -7.69 6.39
C LYS A 30 -5.74 -6.30 6.71
N ALA A 31 -6.71 -6.20 7.60
CA ALA A 31 -7.38 -4.94 7.84
C ALA A 31 -7.08 -4.38 9.24
N LEU A 32 -6.99 -3.06 9.32
CA LEU A 32 -7.07 -2.26 10.53
C LEU A 32 -8.48 -1.69 10.69
N LEU A 33 -8.79 -1.17 11.87
CA LEU A 33 -10.06 -0.48 12.11
C LEU A 33 -10.25 0.67 11.12
N ALA A 34 -11.48 0.87 10.64
CA ALA A 34 -11.84 2.03 9.82
C ALA A 34 -11.59 3.35 10.56
N GLU A 35 -11.78 3.37 11.88
CA GLU A 35 -11.54 4.51 12.77
C GLU A 35 -10.06 4.69 13.17
N GLU A 36 -9.16 3.73 12.85
CA GLU A 36 -7.74 3.85 13.17
C GLU A 36 -7.14 5.06 12.48
N LEU A 37 -6.33 5.82 13.21
CA LEU A 37 -5.73 7.05 12.72
C LEU A 37 -4.39 6.75 12.03
N ILE A 38 -4.32 7.00 10.74
CA ILE A 38 -3.13 6.76 9.92
C ILE A 38 -2.36 8.07 9.76
N PRO A 39 -1.04 8.11 10.04
CA PRO A 39 -0.20 9.28 9.82
C PRO A 39 -0.14 9.67 8.35
N THR A 40 -0.43 10.94 8.07
CA THR A 40 -0.37 11.55 6.72
C THR A 40 0.47 12.82 6.76
N PRO A 41 0.83 13.42 5.61
CA PRO A 41 1.57 14.69 5.56
C PRO A 41 0.87 15.82 6.32
N ASN A 42 -0.46 15.82 6.31
CA ASN A 42 -1.27 16.89 6.89
C ASN A 42 -1.75 16.63 8.34
N GLY A 43 -1.31 15.54 8.95
CA GLY A 43 -1.73 15.14 10.29
C GLY A 43 -2.14 13.68 10.33
N TYR A 44 -3.32 13.40 10.87
CA TYR A 44 -3.90 12.06 10.90
C TYR A 44 -5.19 11.99 10.10
N THR A 45 -5.37 10.90 9.37
CA THR A 45 -6.60 10.59 8.64
C THR A 45 -7.13 9.24 9.14
N ARG A 46 -8.45 9.11 9.35
CA ARG A 46 -9.05 7.80 9.66
C ARG A 46 -8.82 6.85 8.49
N ASN A 47 -8.47 5.61 8.78
CA ASN A 47 -8.18 4.58 7.79
C ASN A 47 -9.33 4.42 6.77
N GLY A 48 -10.58 4.45 7.24
CA GLY A 48 -11.77 4.40 6.37
C GLY A 48 -12.02 5.63 5.49
N ASN A 49 -11.34 6.75 5.78
CA ASN A 49 -11.48 7.99 5.01
C ASN A 49 -10.34 8.19 3.99
N LEU A 50 -9.31 7.33 4.01
CA LEU A 50 -8.24 7.36 3.03
C LEU A 50 -8.79 7.06 1.64
N LYS A 51 -8.17 7.65 0.63
CA LYS A 51 -8.52 7.48 -0.79
C LYS A 51 -7.31 7.06 -1.59
N VAL A 52 -7.54 6.41 -2.71
CA VAL A 52 -6.50 6.17 -3.71
C VAL A 52 -5.90 7.50 -4.15
N GLY A 53 -4.58 7.59 -4.06
CA GLY A 53 -3.84 8.82 -4.36
C GLY A 53 -3.38 9.60 -3.12
N ASP A 54 -3.93 9.34 -1.94
CA ASP A 54 -3.44 9.90 -0.68
C ASP A 54 -2.03 9.40 -0.37
N TYR A 55 -1.33 10.10 0.53
CA TYR A 55 0.00 9.73 0.98
C TYR A 55 -0.02 9.37 2.47
N VAL A 56 0.67 8.29 2.80
CA VAL A 56 0.98 7.84 4.17
C VAL A 56 2.49 7.68 4.32
N PHE A 57 2.99 7.26 5.46
CA PHE A 57 4.43 7.08 5.69
C PHE A 57 4.80 5.59 5.69
N ASP A 58 5.88 5.25 5.00
CA ASP A 58 6.49 3.94 5.08
C ASP A 58 7.24 3.74 6.42
N ARG A 59 7.86 2.58 6.64
CA ARG A 59 8.62 2.34 7.87
C ARG A 59 9.83 3.26 8.04
N HIS A 60 10.36 3.79 6.95
CA HIS A 60 11.50 4.71 6.92
C HIS A 60 11.09 6.18 7.06
N GLY A 61 9.83 6.45 7.36
CA GLY A 61 9.30 7.79 7.54
C GLY A 61 9.12 8.60 6.27
N LYS A 62 9.29 7.97 5.09
CA LYS A 62 9.11 8.59 3.78
C LYS A 62 7.68 8.46 3.29
N LEU A 63 7.28 9.39 2.43
CA LEU A 63 5.95 9.35 1.83
C LEU A 63 5.81 8.17 0.89
N THR A 64 4.71 7.42 1.06
CA THR A 64 4.29 6.35 0.16
C THR A 64 2.83 6.56 -0.23
N LYS A 65 2.51 6.35 -1.51
CA LYS A 65 1.18 6.59 -2.05
C LYS A 65 0.23 5.45 -1.71
N VAL A 66 -1.01 5.77 -1.36
CA VAL A 66 -2.10 4.80 -1.24
C VAL A 66 -2.59 4.44 -2.64
N LEU A 67 -2.43 3.19 -3.04
CA LEU A 67 -2.83 2.66 -4.34
C LEU A 67 -4.19 1.98 -4.32
N GLY A 68 -4.69 1.59 -3.13
CA GLY A 68 -5.97 0.94 -2.98
C GLY A 68 -6.52 1.08 -1.56
N VAL A 69 -7.85 1.13 -1.45
CA VAL A 69 -8.58 1.15 -0.17
C VAL A 69 -9.71 0.14 -0.28
N TYR A 70 -9.73 -0.85 0.61
CA TYR A 70 -10.62 -2.00 0.53
C TYR A 70 -11.38 -2.20 1.84
N PRO A 71 -12.66 -1.78 1.93
CA PRO A 71 -13.52 -2.09 3.05
C PRO A 71 -13.66 -3.60 3.25
N GLN A 72 -13.54 -4.05 4.49
CA GLN A 72 -13.54 -5.47 4.84
C GLN A 72 -14.74 -5.87 5.69
N GLY A 73 -15.67 -4.95 5.95
CA GLY A 73 -16.84 -5.13 6.79
C GLY A 73 -16.50 -5.33 8.27
N MET A 74 -17.49 -5.77 9.03
CA MET A 74 -17.38 -6.01 10.47
C MET A 74 -16.53 -7.26 10.74
N LYS A 75 -15.49 -7.13 11.58
CA LYS A 75 -14.63 -8.26 11.99
C LYS A 75 -14.31 -8.19 13.48
N ASP A 76 -14.00 -9.36 14.05
CA ASP A 76 -13.44 -9.46 15.41
C ASP A 76 -12.15 -8.69 15.54
N VAL A 77 -12.01 -7.93 16.63
CA VAL A 77 -10.84 -7.11 16.91
C VAL A 77 -9.82 -7.88 17.76
N TYR A 78 -8.59 -7.84 17.34
CA TYR A 78 -7.43 -8.31 18.09
C TYR A 78 -6.52 -7.14 18.41
N ARG A 79 -6.01 -7.08 19.64
CA ARG A 79 -5.04 -6.08 20.08
C ARG A 79 -3.68 -6.69 20.27
N VAL A 80 -2.69 -6.11 19.59
CA VAL A 80 -1.28 -6.48 19.70
C VAL A 80 -0.57 -5.43 20.56
N TYR A 81 -0.02 -5.85 21.71
CA TYR A 81 0.70 -4.98 22.65
C TYR A 81 2.19 -5.08 22.44
N PHE A 82 2.87 -3.94 22.59
CA PHE A 82 4.32 -3.82 22.46
C PHE A 82 5.00 -3.43 23.77
N GLY A 83 6.31 -3.66 23.83
CA GLY A 83 7.10 -3.54 25.06
C GLY A 83 7.25 -2.14 25.62
N ASP A 84 7.00 -1.11 24.85
CA ASP A 84 7.02 0.29 25.25
C ASP A 84 5.62 0.86 25.56
N GLY A 85 4.61 -0.01 25.60
CA GLY A 85 3.22 0.34 25.89
C GLY A 85 2.42 0.82 24.69
N ARG A 86 2.96 0.75 23.46
CA ARG A 86 2.18 0.90 22.25
C ARG A 86 1.27 -0.31 22.02
N TYR A 87 0.22 -0.14 21.24
CA TYR A 87 -0.63 -1.23 20.77
C TYR A 87 -1.24 -0.91 19.39
N LEU A 88 -1.71 -1.93 18.69
CA LEU A 88 -2.45 -1.80 17.45
C LEU A 88 -3.64 -2.73 17.43
N ASP A 89 -4.81 -2.20 17.07
CA ASP A 89 -6.04 -2.94 16.90
C ASP A 89 -6.20 -3.34 15.42
N CYS A 90 -6.47 -4.62 15.17
CA CYS A 90 -6.53 -5.16 13.83
C CYS A 90 -7.41 -6.42 13.78
N CYS A 91 -7.70 -6.93 12.58
CA CYS A 91 -8.40 -8.20 12.43
C CYS A 91 -7.47 -9.41 12.68
N LYS A 92 -8.05 -10.59 12.88
CA LYS A 92 -7.32 -11.85 13.15
C LYS A 92 -6.31 -12.22 12.06
N ASP A 93 -6.61 -11.87 10.84
CA ASP A 93 -5.82 -12.23 9.64
C ASP A 93 -4.80 -11.15 9.27
N HIS A 94 -4.75 -10.05 10.03
CA HIS A 94 -3.78 -8.98 9.80
C HIS A 94 -2.35 -9.48 9.96
N LEU A 95 -1.45 -9.01 9.08
CA LEU A 95 -0.08 -9.50 9.03
C LEU A 95 0.89 -8.60 9.77
N PHE A 96 1.80 -9.23 10.49
CA PHE A 96 3.00 -8.59 11.00
C PHE A 96 4.25 -9.24 10.43
N SER A 97 5.17 -8.40 9.97
CA SER A 97 6.53 -8.77 9.64
C SER A 97 7.38 -8.67 10.91
N PHE A 98 7.99 -9.76 11.34
CA PHE A 98 8.68 -9.82 12.62
C PHE A 98 9.98 -10.62 12.54
N TYR A 99 10.83 -10.40 13.54
CA TYR A 99 12.08 -11.11 13.79
C TYR A 99 11.97 -11.95 15.05
N THR A 100 12.64 -13.08 15.06
CA THR A 100 12.86 -13.85 16.29
C THR A 100 13.95 -13.21 17.13
N ARG A 101 13.95 -13.46 18.43
CA ARG A 101 15.00 -12.97 19.33
C ARG A 101 16.41 -13.33 18.84
N LYS A 102 16.60 -14.55 18.34
CA LYS A 102 17.92 -15.00 17.83
C LYS A 102 18.39 -14.13 16.64
N GLN A 103 17.49 -13.75 15.75
CA GLN A 103 17.83 -12.88 14.62
C GLN A 103 18.21 -11.48 15.10
N VAL A 104 17.44 -10.93 16.04
CA VAL A 104 17.72 -9.62 16.64
C VAL A 104 19.03 -9.62 17.41
N ASP A 105 19.26 -10.63 18.28
CA ASP A 105 20.50 -10.76 19.05
C ASP A 105 21.73 -10.89 18.13
N ASN A 106 21.65 -11.70 17.07
CA ASN A 106 22.72 -11.86 16.09
C ASN A 106 23.03 -10.56 15.34
N TYR A 107 22.02 -9.77 15.01
CA TYR A 107 22.19 -8.46 14.36
C TYR A 107 22.82 -7.45 15.34
N ILE A 108 22.29 -7.34 16.56
CA ILE A 108 22.83 -6.43 17.60
C ILE A 108 24.29 -6.74 17.92
N HIS A 109 24.69 -8.02 17.87
CA HIS A 109 26.07 -8.45 18.14
C HIS A 109 26.96 -8.50 16.88
N ASN A 110 26.51 -7.91 15.75
CA ASN A 110 27.23 -7.85 14.48
C ASN A 110 27.62 -9.22 13.89
N VAL A 111 26.87 -10.28 14.23
CA VAL A 111 26.98 -11.59 13.56
C VAL A 111 26.45 -11.48 12.14
N TYR A 112 25.40 -10.69 11.94
CA TYR A 112 24.89 -10.29 10.63
C TYR A 112 25.34 -8.86 10.34
N LYS A 113 25.93 -8.62 9.17
CA LYS A 113 26.33 -7.28 8.70
C LYS A 113 25.14 -6.43 8.24
N THR A 114 24.05 -7.08 7.83
CA THR A 114 22.80 -6.48 7.39
C THR A 114 21.64 -7.00 8.23
N PRO A 115 20.53 -6.25 8.37
CA PRO A 115 19.35 -6.74 9.04
C PRO A 115 18.89 -8.07 8.42
N PRO A 116 18.55 -9.09 9.22
CA PRO A 116 18.04 -10.36 8.70
C PRO A 116 16.68 -10.14 8.02
N ASN A 117 16.30 -11.04 7.12
CA ASN A 117 14.96 -11.04 6.55
C ASN A 117 13.93 -11.33 7.65
N PHE A 118 12.85 -10.58 7.66
CA PHE A 118 11.73 -10.81 8.57
C PHE A 118 10.83 -11.96 8.11
N THR A 119 10.17 -12.59 9.07
CA THR A 119 9.11 -13.56 8.83
C THR A 119 7.75 -12.86 8.94
N THR A 120 6.83 -13.12 8.03
CA THR A 120 5.48 -12.52 8.07
C THR A 120 4.44 -13.58 8.44
N LYS A 121 3.61 -13.28 9.44
CA LYS A 121 2.51 -14.15 9.90
C LYS A 121 1.28 -13.35 10.29
N SER A 122 0.12 -14.03 10.31
CA SER A 122 -1.11 -13.45 10.81
C SER A 122 -1.09 -13.26 12.33
N VAL A 123 -1.94 -12.36 12.81
CA VAL A 123 -2.09 -12.08 14.26
C VAL A 123 -2.41 -13.36 15.04
N VAL A 124 -3.29 -14.23 14.52
CA VAL A 124 -3.64 -15.48 15.20
C VAL A 124 -2.48 -16.46 15.28
N GLU A 125 -1.68 -16.58 14.22
CA GLU A 125 -0.48 -17.42 14.27
C GLU A 125 0.58 -16.84 15.20
N LEU A 126 0.76 -15.52 15.15
CA LEU A 126 1.69 -14.82 16.02
C LEU A 126 1.28 -14.94 17.50
N ALA A 127 -0.03 -14.88 17.80
CA ALA A 127 -0.55 -15.11 19.13
C ALA A 127 -0.16 -16.50 19.67
N LYS A 128 -0.34 -17.56 18.88
CA LYS A 128 0.09 -18.92 19.26
C LYS A 128 1.59 -19.00 19.57
N LEU A 129 2.41 -18.28 18.80
CA LEU A 129 3.85 -18.24 19.02
C LEU A 129 4.21 -17.46 20.29
N VAL A 130 3.52 -16.36 20.58
CA VAL A 130 3.72 -15.56 21.81
C VAL A 130 3.27 -16.35 23.04
N ASP A 131 2.12 -17.01 22.98
CA ASP A 131 1.54 -17.79 24.10
C ASP A 131 2.31 -19.07 24.40
N SER A 132 2.96 -19.67 23.40
CA SER A 132 3.79 -20.88 23.61
C SER A 132 5.10 -20.64 24.39
N GLY A 133 5.30 -19.43 24.91
CA GLY A 133 6.48 -19.08 25.73
C GLY A 133 7.76 -18.91 24.91
N GLY A 134 7.64 -18.60 23.59
CA GLY A 134 8.76 -18.34 22.71
C GLY A 134 9.68 -17.23 23.22
N ARG A 135 10.97 -17.28 22.83
CA ARG A 135 12.04 -16.39 23.34
C ARG A 135 11.89 -14.90 22.98
N GLY A 136 10.76 -14.49 22.37
CA GLY A 136 10.40 -13.13 22.01
C GLY A 136 10.40 -12.88 20.51
N TYR A 137 9.44 -12.07 20.09
CA TYR A 137 9.20 -11.67 18.70
C TYR A 137 9.21 -10.14 18.62
N TYR A 138 9.77 -9.60 17.54
CA TYR A 138 10.04 -8.18 17.41
C TYR A 138 9.63 -7.72 16.01
N ILE A 139 8.85 -6.65 15.92
CA ILE A 139 8.63 -5.96 14.64
C ILE A 139 9.73 -4.93 14.39
N PRO A 140 9.98 -4.52 13.14
CA PRO A 140 10.82 -3.34 12.89
C PRO A 140 10.18 -2.12 13.54
N ASN A 141 10.97 -1.29 14.21
CA ASN A 141 10.51 0.00 14.69
C ASN A 141 10.46 0.97 13.49
N ASN A 142 9.62 1.99 13.58
CA ASN A 142 9.63 3.07 12.61
C ASN A 142 10.87 3.94 12.76
N THR A 143 11.25 4.64 11.69
CA THR A 143 12.17 5.76 11.75
C THR A 143 11.41 7.09 11.86
N GLU A 144 12.12 8.19 11.92
CA GLU A 144 11.54 9.52 11.98
C GLU A 144 10.72 9.84 10.73
N VAL A 145 9.52 10.38 10.94
CA VAL A 145 8.60 10.79 9.87
C VAL A 145 9.04 12.12 9.29
N GLU A 146 9.31 12.15 7.99
CA GLU A 146 9.70 13.38 7.29
C GLU A 146 8.47 14.22 6.96
N ARG A 147 8.43 15.45 7.46
CA ARG A 147 7.38 16.45 7.17
C ARG A 147 8.00 17.79 6.84
N ASP A 148 7.28 18.61 6.11
CA ASP A 148 7.69 19.97 5.78
C ASP A 148 7.74 20.85 7.03
N SER A 149 8.63 21.83 7.02
CA SER A 149 8.70 22.87 8.05
C SER A 149 7.44 23.72 8.04
N LYS A 150 6.96 24.06 9.23
CA LYS A 150 5.80 24.93 9.41
C LYS A 150 6.21 26.27 10.01
N ASN A 151 5.49 27.30 9.63
CA ASN A 151 5.63 28.61 10.26
C ASN A 151 4.83 28.62 11.55
N TYR A 152 5.53 28.69 12.68
CA TYR A 152 4.93 28.81 14.00
C TYR A 152 5.04 30.23 14.54
N PHE A 153 4.01 30.71 15.20
CA PHE A 153 4.08 32.00 15.94
C PHE A 153 5.11 32.00 17.06
N LEU A 154 5.30 30.84 17.68
CA LEU A 154 6.25 30.63 18.73
C LEU A 154 7.25 29.55 18.34
N HIS A 155 8.53 29.83 18.46
CA HIS A 155 9.55 28.84 18.17
C HIS A 155 9.33 27.55 18.99
N PRO A 156 9.40 26.34 18.40
CA PRO A 156 9.11 25.08 19.10
C PRO A 156 9.90 24.88 20.39
N TYR A 157 11.18 25.25 20.43
CA TYR A 157 12.01 25.23 21.65
C TYR A 157 11.39 26.06 22.77
N VAL A 158 10.96 27.29 22.46
CA VAL A 158 10.37 28.22 23.45
C VAL A 158 9.06 27.63 23.99
N LEU A 159 8.20 27.06 23.10
CA LEU A 159 7.01 26.37 23.57
C LEU A 159 7.37 25.21 24.50
N GLY A 160 8.37 24.41 24.17
CA GLY A 160 8.85 23.32 25.03
C GLY A 160 9.29 23.80 26.41
N VAL A 161 10.04 24.90 26.48
CA VAL A 161 10.45 25.50 27.76
C VAL A 161 9.26 26.01 28.56
N LEU A 162 8.26 26.61 27.91
CA LEU A 162 7.04 27.09 28.59
C LEU A 162 6.18 25.95 29.10
N LEU A 163 6.11 24.86 28.38
CA LEU A 163 5.40 23.67 28.82
C LEU A 163 6.08 22.96 30.00
N GLY A 164 7.41 23.06 30.12
CA GLY A 164 8.14 22.64 31.31
C GLY A 164 8.01 23.69 32.42
N ASP A 165 8.95 24.61 32.51
CA ASP A 165 9.14 25.54 33.59
C ASP A 165 8.40 26.90 33.44
N GLY A 166 7.56 27.05 32.40
CA GLY A 166 6.81 28.30 32.17
C GLY A 166 5.56 28.44 33.05
N CYS A 167 5.25 29.66 33.49
CA CYS A 167 3.99 30.03 34.12
C CYS A 167 3.04 30.58 33.05
N LEU A 168 1.94 29.84 32.77
CA LEU A 168 0.95 30.24 31.77
C LEU A 168 -0.29 30.94 32.39
N THR A 169 -0.37 31.01 33.71
CA THR A 169 -1.49 31.64 34.45
C THR A 169 -1.27 33.11 34.78
N GLU A 170 -0.03 33.59 34.69
CA GLU A 170 0.30 35.00 34.98
C GLU A 170 0.03 35.92 33.76
N ARG A 171 -0.07 37.24 34.06
CA ARG A 171 -0.25 38.24 33.00
C ARG A 171 0.99 38.43 32.09
N GLN A 172 2.17 38.09 32.59
CA GLN A 172 3.44 38.16 31.87
C GLN A 172 3.97 36.78 31.63
N LEU A 173 4.70 36.59 30.52
CA LEU A 173 5.39 35.35 30.25
C LEU A 173 6.58 35.20 31.20
N THR A 174 6.52 34.18 32.07
CA THR A 174 7.58 33.93 33.05
C THR A 174 8.08 32.49 32.95
N ILE A 175 9.36 32.31 33.19
CA ILE A 175 10.02 31.00 33.28
C ILE A 175 10.71 30.94 34.64
N SER A 176 10.58 29.82 35.35
CA SER A 176 11.31 29.54 36.59
C SER A 176 12.53 28.68 36.26
N SER A 177 13.72 29.28 36.23
CA SER A 177 14.94 28.53 35.90
C SER A 177 16.16 29.06 36.63
N ASN A 178 17.04 28.14 37.07
CA ASN A 178 18.38 28.47 37.59
C ASN A 178 19.45 28.41 36.47
N ASP A 179 19.10 27.96 35.28
CA ASP A 179 20.00 27.83 34.13
C ASP A 179 19.90 29.07 33.23
N LEU A 180 20.89 29.97 33.34
CA LEU A 180 20.95 31.17 32.51
C LEU A 180 20.98 30.84 31.01
N PHE A 181 21.59 29.73 30.64
CA PHE A 181 21.62 29.24 29.25
C PHE A 181 20.22 29.12 28.63
N ILE A 182 19.22 28.56 29.36
CA ILE A 182 17.85 28.44 28.88
C ILE A 182 17.24 29.81 28.65
N VAL A 183 17.46 30.73 29.59
CA VAL A 183 16.92 32.10 29.57
C VAL A 183 17.46 32.89 28.37
N GLU A 184 18.78 32.87 28.19
CA GLU A 184 19.45 33.53 27.06
C GLU A 184 18.99 32.96 25.71
N LYS A 185 18.87 31.65 25.62
CA LYS A 185 18.38 30.98 24.39
C LYS A 185 16.93 31.37 24.10
N VAL A 186 16.06 31.41 25.11
CA VAL A 186 14.67 31.85 24.92
C VAL A 186 14.61 33.30 24.48
N SER A 187 15.40 34.19 25.15
CA SER A 187 15.47 35.61 24.78
C SER A 187 15.93 35.83 23.34
N SER A 188 16.96 35.09 22.92
CA SER A 188 17.45 35.12 21.53
C SER A 188 16.41 34.68 20.53
N LEU A 189 15.65 33.60 20.79
CA LEU A 189 14.62 33.07 19.91
C LEU A 189 13.34 33.92 19.88
N LEU A 190 13.10 34.73 20.91
CA LEU A 190 11.97 35.66 20.96
C LEU A 190 12.36 37.06 20.48
N GLU A 191 13.66 37.33 20.26
CA GLU A 191 14.20 38.65 19.92
C GLU A 191 13.84 39.71 20.96
N VAL A 192 13.79 39.31 22.25
CA VAL A 192 13.41 40.21 23.37
C VAL A 192 14.49 40.26 24.43
N GLU A 193 14.53 41.38 25.19
CA GLU A 193 15.38 41.49 26.37
C GLU A 193 14.77 40.72 27.55
N ASN A 194 15.63 40.06 28.32
CA ASN A 194 15.24 39.42 29.56
C ASN A 194 15.46 40.35 30.75
N ASN A 195 14.47 40.44 31.65
CA ASN A 195 14.60 41.10 32.92
C ASN A 195 14.41 40.12 34.06
N ILE A 196 15.37 40.09 34.96
CA ILE A 196 15.35 39.27 36.16
C ILE A 196 14.35 39.87 37.17
N LYS A 197 13.22 39.16 37.37
CA LYS A 197 12.43 39.36 38.58
C LYS A 197 13.05 38.51 39.68
N ARG A 198 13.51 39.16 40.72
CA ARG A 198 14.29 38.56 41.80
C ARG A 198 13.64 37.43 42.57
N PRO A 199 14.49 36.70 43.28
CA PRO A 199 14.30 35.33 43.70
C PRO A 199 13.36 35.19 44.87
N SER A 200 12.55 34.17 44.86
CA SER A 200 12.24 33.46 46.10
C SER A 200 13.48 32.64 46.50
N MET A 201 13.63 32.32 47.76
CA MET A 201 14.83 31.71 48.36
C MET A 201 15.43 30.48 47.64
N TYR A 202 14.79 29.96 46.59
CA TYR A 202 15.15 28.71 45.93
C TYR A 202 15.11 28.70 44.38
N ASN A 203 14.48 29.70 43.68
CA ASN A 203 14.38 29.73 42.23
C ASN A 203 14.37 31.15 41.68
N TYR A 204 14.99 31.37 40.49
CA TYR A 204 14.91 32.60 39.75
C TYR A 204 13.69 32.59 38.83
N SER A 205 12.86 33.65 38.93
CA SER A 205 11.77 33.88 37.98
C SER A 205 12.22 34.94 36.96
N TRP A 206 12.14 34.58 35.68
CA TRP A 206 12.54 35.42 34.57
C TRP A 206 11.33 35.90 33.82
N ASN A 207 11.19 37.19 33.60
CA ASN A 207 10.18 37.78 32.75
C ASN A 207 10.79 38.15 31.40
N PHE A 208 10.05 37.89 30.35
CA PHE A 208 10.38 38.37 29.02
C PHE A 208 9.52 39.59 28.73
N ILE A 209 10.17 40.72 28.46
CA ILE A 209 9.54 42.00 28.17
C ILE A 209 9.56 42.17 26.67
N ASP A 210 8.36 42.22 26.05
CA ASP A 210 8.25 42.65 24.68
C ASP A 210 8.72 44.09 24.55
N LEU A 211 9.82 44.35 23.85
CA LEU A 211 10.38 45.68 23.59
C LEU A 211 9.38 46.60 22.89
N ASP A 212 8.39 46.06 22.20
CA ASP A 212 7.37 46.79 21.43
C ASP A 212 6.30 47.49 22.30
N ARG A 213 6.26 47.30 23.60
CA ARG A 213 5.33 48.06 24.46
C ARG A 213 5.68 49.52 24.66
N THR A 214 6.86 49.98 24.25
CA THR A 214 7.32 51.34 24.40
C THR A 214 7.04 52.22 23.18
N MET A 215 6.62 51.70 22.08
CA MET A 215 6.26 52.45 20.87
C MET A 215 4.74 52.61 20.75
N HIS A 216 4.14 53.44 21.57
CA HIS A 216 2.84 54.04 21.30
C HIS A 216 2.97 55.05 20.16
N GLY A 217 2.71 54.64 18.95
CA GLY A 217 2.66 55.51 17.78
C GLY A 217 2.37 54.76 16.50
N THR A 218 1.10 54.70 16.13
CA THR A 218 0.59 54.44 14.77
C THR A 218 1.05 53.20 14.03
N GLY A 219 0.22 52.19 14.02
CA GLY A 219 -0.10 51.49 12.74
C GLY A 219 0.23 50.03 12.62
N ASN A 220 1.20 49.41 13.26
CA ASN A 220 1.43 47.98 13.17
C ASN A 220 1.44 47.33 14.56
N LYS A 221 0.37 46.60 14.88
CA LYS A 221 0.34 45.72 16.06
C LYS A 221 1.28 44.54 15.80
N LEU A 222 2.51 44.60 16.31
CA LEU A 222 3.30 43.40 16.49
C LEU A 222 2.60 42.51 17.54
N VAL A 223 2.32 41.27 17.20
CA VAL A 223 1.66 40.31 18.10
C VAL A 223 2.63 39.96 19.21
N SER A 224 2.32 40.28 20.45
CA SER A 224 3.16 39.89 21.59
C SER A 224 3.23 38.37 21.72
N THR A 225 4.28 37.83 22.31
CA THR A 225 4.42 36.37 22.59
C THR A 225 3.21 35.84 23.35
N ARG A 226 2.58 36.65 24.21
CA ARG A 226 1.35 36.28 24.89
C ARG A 226 0.14 36.27 23.95
N ASP A 227 0.07 37.17 22.97
CA ASP A 227 -0.98 37.20 22.02
C ASP A 227 -0.84 35.98 21.04
N ALA A 228 0.40 35.57 20.72
CA ALA A 228 0.66 34.32 20.01
C ALA A 228 0.16 33.08 20.78
N LEU A 229 0.27 33.09 22.11
CA LEU A 229 -0.31 32.03 22.94
C LEU A 229 -1.84 32.07 22.98
N ARG A 230 -2.49 33.21 22.68
CA ARG A 230 -3.95 33.33 22.58
C ARG A 230 -4.50 32.64 21.33
N GLU A 231 -3.70 32.48 20.30
CA GLU A 231 -4.03 31.63 19.14
C GLU A 231 -4.12 30.16 19.52
N ILE A 232 -3.69 29.78 20.75
CA ILE A 232 -3.83 28.47 21.36
C ILE A 232 -4.73 28.60 22.61
N PRO A 233 -6.05 28.77 22.46
CA PRO A 233 -6.95 29.26 23.51
C PRO A 233 -6.91 28.46 24.81
N TRP A 234 -6.65 27.15 24.73
CA TRP A 234 -6.67 26.23 25.87
C TRP A 234 -5.35 26.15 26.64
N LEU A 235 -4.28 26.76 26.13
CA LEU A 235 -2.98 26.72 26.78
C LEU A 235 -2.80 27.91 27.76
N ILE A 236 -3.40 29.05 27.46
CA ILE A 236 -3.42 30.20 28.38
C ILE A 236 -4.23 29.88 29.62
N ASN A 237 -3.70 30.20 30.77
CA ASN A 237 -4.23 29.89 32.11
C ASN A 237 -4.18 28.38 32.46
N ALA A 238 -3.48 27.55 31.70
CA ALA A 238 -3.31 26.14 32.05
C ALA A 238 -2.38 25.97 33.24
N HIS A 239 -2.85 25.24 34.25
CA HIS A 239 -2.02 24.79 35.36
C HIS A 239 -1.08 23.66 34.93
N SER A 240 -0.08 23.35 35.73
CA SER A 240 0.92 22.31 35.40
C SER A 240 0.33 20.97 35.02
N TYR A 241 -0.79 20.58 35.64
CA TYR A 241 -1.51 19.32 35.38
C TYR A 241 -2.44 19.36 34.17
N GLU A 242 -2.64 20.55 33.56
CA GLU A 242 -3.49 20.76 32.37
C GLU A 242 -2.68 21.02 31.08
N LYS A 243 -1.36 21.22 31.20
CA LYS A 243 -0.48 21.50 30.05
C LYS A 243 -0.55 20.38 29.01
N PHE A 244 -0.44 20.74 27.72
CA PHE A 244 -0.43 19.83 26.60
C PHE A 244 0.32 20.42 25.41
N ILE A 245 0.73 19.60 24.44
CA ILE A 245 1.33 20.07 23.18
C ILE A 245 0.19 20.37 22.21
N PRO A 246 0.07 21.61 21.68
CA PRO A 246 -0.90 21.92 20.64
C PRO A 246 -0.67 21.06 19.41
N GLU A 247 -1.73 20.58 18.82
CA GLU A 247 -1.67 19.55 17.77
C GLU A 247 -0.79 19.96 16.58
N ILE A 248 -0.84 21.24 16.18
CA ILE A 248 -0.04 21.75 15.06
C ILE A 248 1.46 21.55 15.26
N TYR A 249 1.96 21.61 16.52
CA TYR A 249 3.37 21.42 16.85
C TYR A 249 3.85 19.95 16.78
N LYS A 250 2.92 19.00 16.73
CA LYS A 250 3.23 17.59 16.54
C LYS A 250 3.56 17.25 15.08
N PHE A 251 3.18 18.13 14.13
CA PHE A 251 3.25 17.90 12.67
C PHE A 251 4.27 18.77 11.93
N GLY A 252 5.21 19.37 12.63
CA GLY A 252 6.33 20.09 12.04
C GLY A 252 7.41 19.15 11.47
N SER A 253 8.46 19.76 10.89
CA SER A 253 9.64 19.03 10.43
C SER A 253 10.31 18.26 11.58
N VAL A 254 11.22 17.34 11.24
CA VAL A 254 12.01 16.59 12.23
C VAL A 254 12.68 17.55 13.20
N GLU A 255 13.39 18.59 12.70
CA GLU A 255 14.10 19.56 13.53
C GLU A 255 13.15 20.35 14.45
N GLN A 256 11.99 20.77 13.95
CA GLN A 256 11.00 21.50 14.76
C GLN A 256 10.43 20.65 15.90
N ARG A 257 10.18 19.35 15.67
CA ARG A 257 9.74 18.42 16.72
C ARG A 257 10.85 18.11 17.71
N VAL A 258 12.09 18.01 17.24
CA VAL A 258 13.28 17.88 18.10
C VAL A 258 13.48 19.13 18.95
N ASP A 259 13.31 20.33 18.39
CA ASP A 259 13.42 21.58 19.15
C ASP A 259 12.36 21.70 20.24
N LEU A 260 11.13 21.27 19.96
CA LEU A 260 10.09 21.19 21.00
C LEU A 260 10.51 20.27 22.16
N LEU A 261 11.04 19.10 21.84
CA LEU A 261 11.54 18.15 22.84
C LEU A 261 12.76 18.70 23.59
N ARG A 262 13.67 19.40 22.91
CA ARG A 262 14.82 20.06 23.53
C ARG A 262 14.37 21.05 24.62
N GLY A 263 13.37 21.89 24.33
CA GLY A 263 12.83 22.82 25.31
C GLY A 263 12.24 22.13 26.53
N LEU A 264 11.44 21.07 26.34
CA LEU A 264 10.88 20.25 27.42
C LEU A 264 11.96 19.54 28.23
N LEU A 265 12.97 18.97 27.58
CA LEU A 265 14.01 18.19 28.24
C LEU A 265 15.08 19.03 28.88
N ASP A 266 15.35 20.22 28.38
CA ASP A 266 16.25 21.16 29.02
C ASP A 266 15.66 21.69 30.36
N THR A 267 14.35 21.79 30.48
CA THR A 267 13.64 22.12 31.73
C THR A 267 13.47 20.89 32.62
N ASP A 268 12.38 20.15 32.47
CA ASP A 268 11.95 19.05 33.34
C ASP A 268 12.60 17.68 33.01
N GLY A 269 13.52 17.65 32.02
CA GLY A 269 14.26 16.42 31.69
C GLY A 269 15.35 16.10 32.71
N HIS A 270 15.54 14.84 33.01
CA HIS A 270 16.59 14.34 33.91
C HIS A 270 17.46 13.28 33.23
N VAL A 271 18.79 13.46 33.33
CA VAL A 271 19.79 12.49 32.91
C VAL A 271 20.40 11.84 34.14
N SER A 272 20.21 10.53 34.32
CA SER A 272 20.79 9.80 35.43
C SER A 272 22.28 9.48 35.20
N ALA A 273 22.98 9.02 36.24
CA ALA A 273 24.37 8.57 36.16
C ALA A 273 24.58 7.34 35.23
N LYS A 274 23.49 6.66 34.83
CA LYS A 274 23.51 5.53 33.88
C LYS A 274 23.03 5.94 32.49
N ASN A 275 23.16 7.20 32.09
CA ASN A 275 22.71 7.77 30.82
C ASN A 275 21.20 7.55 30.53
N ARG A 276 20.36 7.34 31.55
CA ARG A 276 18.91 7.23 31.35
C ARG A 276 18.31 8.63 31.27
N LEU A 277 17.61 8.90 30.17
CA LEU A 277 16.89 10.14 29.96
C LEU A 277 15.42 9.95 30.36
N SER A 278 14.90 10.83 31.18
CA SER A 278 13.50 10.81 31.63
C SER A 278 12.93 12.23 31.69
N PHE A 279 11.61 12.34 31.63
CA PHE A 279 10.84 13.56 31.79
C PHE A 279 9.73 13.30 32.80
N THR A 280 9.39 14.29 33.63
CA THR A 280 8.40 14.11 34.68
C THR A 280 7.36 15.23 34.64
N SER A 281 6.08 14.88 34.69
CA SER A 281 4.98 15.86 34.69
C SER A 281 3.78 15.38 35.50
N THR A 282 3.00 16.32 36.01
CA THR A 282 1.67 16.05 36.58
C THR A 282 0.56 16.01 35.52
N SER A 283 0.83 16.49 34.31
CA SER A 283 -0.10 16.39 33.18
C SER A 283 0.06 15.05 32.45
N LYS A 284 -0.96 14.20 32.57
CA LYS A 284 -1.04 12.97 31.78
C LYS A 284 -1.10 13.27 30.30
N ARG A 285 -1.86 14.30 29.90
CA ARG A 285 -2.01 14.71 28.50
C ARG A 285 -0.68 15.14 27.90
N LEU A 286 0.11 15.93 28.62
CA LEU A 286 1.45 16.35 28.16
C LEU A 286 2.37 15.15 27.96
N ILE A 287 2.35 14.17 28.88
CA ILE A 287 3.11 12.93 28.74
C ILE A 287 2.68 12.13 27.49
N ASP A 288 1.38 11.99 27.26
CA ASP A 288 0.86 11.27 26.09
C ASP A 288 1.25 12.00 24.78
N ASP A 289 1.18 13.34 24.76
CA ASP A 289 1.59 14.16 23.62
C ASP A 289 3.11 14.06 23.35
N ILE A 290 3.94 14.08 24.39
CA ILE A 290 5.39 13.88 24.24
C ILE A 290 5.68 12.49 23.65
N ARG A 291 4.96 11.46 24.10
CA ARG A 291 5.11 10.09 23.55
C ARG A 291 4.78 10.04 22.08
N GLU A 292 3.68 10.70 21.67
CA GLU A 292 3.28 10.78 20.26
C GLU A 292 4.37 11.44 19.40
N VAL A 293 4.96 12.54 19.88
CA VAL A 293 6.09 13.21 19.20
C VAL A 293 7.32 12.29 19.15
N LEU A 294 7.66 11.61 20.24
CA LEU A 294 8.78 10.66 20.28
C LEU A 294 8.59 9.51 19.30
N TRP A 295 7.39 8.90 19.24
CA TRP A 295 7.08 7.83 18.30
C TRP A 295 7.18 8.28 16.85
N SER A 296 6.73 9.51 16.55
CA SER A 296 6.89 10.08 15.21
C SER A 296 8.36 10.31 14.81
N LEU A 297 9.29 10.29 15.77
CA LEU A 297 10.74 10.34 15.59
C LEU A 297 11.42 8.96 15.73
N GLY A 298 10.65 7.88 15.76
CA GLY A 298 11.17 6.52 15.91
C GLY A 298 11.72 6.20 17.31
N ILE A 299 11.40 7.00 18.31
CA ILE A 299 11.93 6.88 19.67
C ILE A 299 10.91 6.19 20.56
N SER A 300 11.29 5.05 21.15
CA SER A 300 10.47 4.32 22.11
C SER A 300 10.44 5.01 23.49
N SER A 301 9.36 4.83 24.22
CA SER A 301 9.20 5.43 25.56
C SER A 301 8.35 4.57 26.47
N GLY A 302 8.66 4.56 27.75
CA GLY A 302 7.88 3.90 28.79
C GLY A 302 7.38 4.90 29.82
N VAL A 303 6.18 4.69 30.40
CA VAL A 303 5.61 5.52 31.44
C VAL A 303 5.50 4.75 32.74
N SER A 304 5.94 5.33 33.83
CA SER A 304 5.66 4.90 35.19
C SER A 304 4.82 5.96 35.92
N ILE A 305 3.91 5.49 36.76
CA ILE A 305 2.98 6.36 37.50
C ILE A 305 3.32 6.33 38.96
N ASP A 306 3.53 7.51 39.54
CA ASP A 306 3.67 7.69 40.97
C ASP A 306 2.34 8.18 41.56
N ASN A 307 1.63 7.26 42.16
CA ASN A 307 0.30 7.50 42.76
C ASN A 307 0.36 8.02 44.19
N ARG A 308 1.55 8.32 44.73
CA ARG A 308 1.71 8.84 46.09
C ARG A 308 1.15 10.27 46.14
N VAL A 309 -0.12 10.40 46.50
CA VAL A 309 -0.79 11.68 46.73
C VAL A 309 -0.88 11.89 48.26
N GLY A 310 -0.32 12.97 48.75
CA GLY A 310 -0.30 13.33 50.16
C GLY A 310 0.89 14.20 50.54
N GLY A 311 0.80 14.98 51.58
CA GLY A 311 1.84 15.90 52.03
C GLY A 311 2.15 16.97 50.98
N GLN A 312 3.35 16.94 50.44
CA GLN A 312 3.79 17.90 49.39
C GLN A 312 3.29 17.52 47.97
N HIS A 313 2.82 16.29 47.75
CA HIS A 313 2.37 15.79 46.43
C HIS A 313 0.86 15.97 46.30
N LYS A 314 0.41 17.04 45.63
CA LYS A 314 -1.02 17.31 45.41
C LYS A 314 -1.64 16.55 44.24
N HIS A 315 -0.84 16.09 43.30
CA HIS A 315 -1.28 15.45 42.07
C HIS A 315 -0.47 14.18 41.77
N ILE A 316 -1.07 13.24 41.03
CA ILE A 316 -0.38 12.08 40.45
C ILE A 316 0.76 12.57 39.56
N CYS A 317 1.91 11.92 39.64
CA CYS A 317 3.07 12.25 38.85
C CYS A 317 3.38 11.15 37.85
N TYR A 318 3.59 11.54 36.61
CA TYR A 318 3.90 10.64 35.50
C TYR A 318 5.37 10.81 35.12
N GLN A 319 6.14 9.72 35.15
CA GLN A 319 7.54 9.71 34.74
C GLN A 319 7.66 8.98 33.40
N LEU A 320 8.10 9.70 32.38
CA LEU A 320 8.39 9.19 31.05
C LEU A 320 9.87 8.80 30.97
N SER A 321 10.16 7.57 30.58
CA SER A 321 11.51 7.08 30.26
C SER A 321 11.70 7.06 28.75
N ILE A 322 12.72 7.75 28.23
CA ILE A 322 13.02 7.87 26.80
C ILE A 322 14.10 6.86 26.43
N GLN A 323 13.79 6.00 25.46
CA GLN A 323 14.60 4.85 25.08
C GLN A 323 15.16 5.03 23.68
N CYS A 324 16.39 5.54 23.60
CA CYS A 324 17.13 5.74 22.35
C CYS A 324 18.65 5.65 22.61
N SER A 325 19.43 5.69 21.53
CA SER A 325 20.89 5.72 21.59
C SER A 325 21.42 6.94 22.32
N ASP A 326 22.63 6.87 22.85
CA ASP A 326 23.26 8.01 23.52
C ASP A 326 23.50 9.16 22.54
N ALA A 327 23.75 8.88 21.26
CA ALA A 327 23.82 9.90 20.21
C ALA A 327 22.49 10.65 20.06
N LYS A 328 21.35 9.91 19.99
CA LYS A 328 20.01 10.53 19.88
C LYS A 328 19.62 11.28 21.15
N LYS A 329 20.02 10.82 22.35
CA LYS A 329 19.82 11.57 23.59
C LYS A 329 20.57 12.91 23.59
N ARG A 330 21.80 12.94 23.03
CA ARG A 330 22.55 14.19 22.87
C ARG A 330 21.86 15.16 21.91
N GLU A 331 21.26 14.64 20.84
CA GLU A 331 20.49 15.45 19.90
C GLU A 331 19.25 16.09 20.56
N LEU A 332 18.61 15.38 21.50
CA LEU A 332 17.43 15.84 22.24
C LEU A 332 17.72 16.81 23.39
N LEU A 333 18.96 17.18 23.64
CA LEU A 333 19.38 18.06 24.73
C LEU A 333 20.23 19.18 24.17
N THR A 334 20.11 20.39 24.74
CA THR A 334 21.02 21.51 24.44
C THR A 334 21.72 22.06 25.70
N LEU A 335 21.16 21.82 26.89
CA LEU A 335 21.69 22.32 28.13
C LEU A 335 23.02 21.62 28.48
N PRO A 336 24.15 22.36 28.56
CA PRO A 336 25.51 21.79 28.73
C PRO A 336 25.65 20.88 29.95
N ARG A 337 25.06 21.22 31.10
CA ARG A 337 25.14 20.39 32.31
C ARG A 337 24.44 19.04 32.18
N LYS A 338 23.43 18.94 31.30
CA LYS A 338 22.73 17.66 31.00
C LYS A 338 23.49 16.89 29.95
N LEU A 339 24.01 17.53 28.91
CA LEU A 339 24.83 16.92 27.86
C LEU A 339 26.11 16.28 28.45
N ASN A 340 26.79 16.94 29.38
CA ASN A 340 28.02 16.45 30.02
C ASN A 340 27.80 15.19 30.88
N LYS A 341 26.56 14.89 31.28
CA LYS A 341 26.23 13.66 31.99
C LYS A 341 26.20 12.44 31.09
N ILE A 342 26.04 12.60 29.77
CA ILE A 342 26.06 11.52 28.81
C ILE A 342 27.53 11.24 28.43
N THR A 343 28.20 10.38 29.20
CA THR A 343 29.64 10.16 29.15
C THR A 343 30.11 9.07 28.20
N ASN A 344 29.30 8.08 27.94
CA ASN A 344 29.64 6.95 27.08
C ASN A 344 28.82 6.98 25.80
N LEU A 345 29.47 7.16 24.66
CA LEU A 345 28.86 6.89 23.36
C LEU A 345 28.71 5.39 23.20
N ASP A 346 27.54 4.98 22.79
CA ASP A 346 27.17 3.56 22.62
C ASP A 346 28.27 2.72 22.00
N ARG A 347 28.81 1.81 22.77
CA ARG A 347 29.86 0.92 22.27
C ARG A 347 29.30 -0.26 21.47
N THR A 348 27.99 -0.61 21.58
CA THR A 348 27.53 -1.89 21.02
C THR A 348 26.02 -2.08 20.78
N ARG A 349 25.11 -1.12 20.98
CA ARG A 349 23.67 -1.45 21.02
C ARG A 349 22.70 -0.45 20.37
N VAL A 350 23.14 0.32 19.38
CA VAL A 350 22.24 1.22 18.65
C VAL A 350 21.11 0.42 17.98
N ALA A 351 21.45 -0.70 17.37
CA ALA A 351 20.53 -1.60 16.68
C ALA A 351 19.38 -2.15 17.55
N GLN A 352 19.53 -2.17 18.90
CA GLN A 352 18.43 -2.63 19.78
C GLN A 352 17.19 -1.73 19.69
N TYR A 353 17.35 -0.45 19.32
CA TYR A 353 16.26 0.53 19.20
C TYR A 353 15.53 0.45 17.88
N GLU A 354 16.05 -0.30 16.91
CA GLU A 354 15.44 -0.55 15.61
C GLU A 354 14.30 -1.59 15.67
N PHE A 355 14.10 -2.22 16.85
CA PHE A 355 13.14 -3.30 17.04
C PHE A 355 12.17 -3.01 18.18
N LEU A 356 10.89 -3.36 17.95
CA LEU A 356 9.83 -3.22 18.94
C LEU A 356 9.31 -4.60 19.33
N LYS A 357 9.46 -4.97 20.61
CA LYS A 357 9.08 -6.29 21.11
C LYS A 357 7.56 -6.43 21.21
N ILE A 358 7.02 -7.52 20.70
CA ILE A 358 5.63 -7.94 20.94
C ILE A 358 5.56 -8.61 22.32
N THR A 359 4.61 -8.17 23.16
CA THR A 359 4.49 -8.65 24.56
C THR A 359 3.25 -9.49 24.80
N LYS A 360 2.14 -9.15 24.14
CA LYS A 360 0.85 -9.81 24.30
C LYS A 360 0.00 -9.62 23.06
N ILE A 361 -0.83 -10.61 22.75
CA ILE A 361 -1.89 -10.50 21.73
C ILE A 361 -3.17 -11.04 22.36
N GLU A 362 -4.26 -10.28 22.28
CA GLU A 362 -5.54 -10.71 22.82
C GLU A 362 -6.69 -10.40 21.86
N LYS A 363 -7.70 -11.25 21.84
CA LYS A 363 -8.97 -10.99 21.19
C LYS A 363 -9.81 -10.12 22.11
N LEU A 364 -10.31 -9.00 21.61
CA LEU A 364 -11.26 -8.14 22.31
C LEU A 364 -12.68 -8.64 22.06
N ASP A 365 -13.56 -8.44 23.05
CA ASP A 365 -14.98 -8.79 22.91
C ASP A 365 -15.76 -7.69 22.19
N LYS A 366 -15.35 -7.42 20.94
CA LYS A 366 -16.00 -6.45 20.05
C LYS A 366 -15.74 -6.76 18.59
N GLN A 367 -16.66 -6.33 17.75
CA GLN A 367 -16.49 -6.26 16.28
C GLN A 367 -16.50 -4.81 15.83
N GLU A 368 -15.67 -4.49 14.86
CA GLU A 368 -15.55 -3.15 14.29
C GLU A 368 -15.43 -3.23 12.77
N GLU A 369 -15.79 -2.14 12.11
CA GLU A 369 -15.58 -2.01 10.68
C GLU A 369 -14.10 -1.94 10.38
N MET A 370 -13.65 -2.73 9.39
CA MET A 370 -12.25 -2.88 9.04
C MET A 370 -12.00 -2.43 7.62
N VAL A 371 -10.85 -1.80 7.41
CA VAL A 371 -10.37 -1.35 6.10
C VAL A 371 -8.91 -1.76 5.90
N CYS A 372 -8.62 -2.30 4.73
CA CYS A 372 -7.27 -2.57 4.27
C CYS A 372 -6.83 -1.49 3.28
N ILE A 373 -5.64 -0.96 3.43
CA ILE A 373 -5.03 -0.07 2.43
C ILE A 373 -3.88 -0.77 1.73
N TYR A 374 -3.63 -0.40 0.49
CA TYR A 374 -2.47 -0.84 -0.30
C TYR A 374 -1.56 0.35 -0.57
N VAL A 375 -0.26 0.21 -0.30
CA VAL A 375 0.72 1.29 -0.38
C VAL A 375 1.82 1.01 -1.39
N ASP A 376 2.37 2.07 -1.99
CA ASP A 376 3.36 2.04 -3.06
C ASP A 376 4.79 2.04 -2.52
N ASN A 377 5.16 0.97 -1.82
CA ASN A 377 6.56 0.74 -1.45
C ASN A 377 6.91 -0.76 -1.52
N GLY A 378 8.17 -1.06 -1.78
CA GLY A 378 8.62 -2.44 -2.06
C GLY A 378 8.53 -3.40 -0.87
N GLU A 379 8.53 -2.90 0.36
CA GLU A 379 8.37 -3.71 1.56
C GLU A 379 6.91 -3.94 1.94
N HIS A 380 5.98 -3.16 1.35
CA HIS A 380 4.56 -3.12 1.72
C HIS A 380 4.33 -2.88 3.21
N LEU A 381 5.23 -2.12 3.82
CA LEU A 381 5.17 -1.70 5.20
C LEU A 381 4.80 -0.22 5.27
N TYR A 382 3.88 0.11 6.16
CA TYR A 382 3.49 1.50 6.43
C TYR A 382 3.29 1.72 7.93
N GLN A 383 3.34 2.98 8.34
CA GLN A 383 3.10 3.36 9.73
C GLN A 383 1.60 3.54 9.96
N ALA A 384 1.08 2.86 10.96
CA ALA A 384 -0.31 2.92 11.39
C ALA A 384 -0.40 3.45 12.82
N SER A 385 -1.57 3.97 13.18
CA SER A 385 -1.89 4.54 14.50
C SER A 385 -1.11 5.83 14.81
N LYS A 386 -1.63 6.65 15.71
CA LYS A 386 -0.87 7.74 16.36
C LYS A 386 0.40 7.23 17.04
N MET A 387 0.50 5.93 17.24
CA MET A 387 1.64 5.27 17.87
C MET A 387 2.72 4.87 16.86
N HIS A 388 2.56 5.18 15.56
CA HIS A 388 3.52 4.91 14.50
C HIS A 388 4.03 3.46 14.45
N ILE A 389 3.10 2.49 14.42
CA ILE A 389 3.41 1.06 14.37
C ILE A 389 3.56 0.61 12.93
N VAL A 390 4.65 -0.07 12.62
CA VAL A 390 4.91 -0.61 11.28
C VAL A 390 4.10 -1.88 11.04
N THR A 391 3.34 -1.92 9.94
CA THR A 391 2.48 -3.03 9.54
C THR A 391 2.54 -3.33 8.04
N HIS A 392 1.98 -4.45 7.58
CA HIS A 392 2.27 -5.08 6.27
C HIS A 392 1.06 -5.18 5.31
N ASN A 393 1.37 -5.28 3.98
CA ASN A 393 0.46 -5.60 2.85
C ASN A 393 1.07 -6.70 1.93
N THR A 394 0.33 -7.36 0.97
CA THR A 394 0.79 -8.63 0.31
C THR A 394 0.89 -8.62 -1.21
N ILE A 395 1.83 -9.45 -1.80
CA ILE A 395 2.02 -9.66 -3.25
C ILE A 395 2.31 -11.14 -3.55
N PHE A 396 1.51 -11.78 -4.43
CA PHE A 396 1.78 -13.14 -4.95
C PHE A 396 2.14 -13.15 -6.44
N LEU A 397 1.32 -12.50 -7.27
CA LEU A 397 1.41 -12.60 -8.73
C LEU A 397 2.71 -11.99 -9.26
N LEU A 398 3.12 -10.85 -8.74
CA LEU A 398 4.36 -10.16 -9.13
C LEU A 398 5.61 -11.02 -8.87
N SER A 399 5.63 -11.74 -7.73
CA SER A 399 6.72 -12.67 -7.40
C SER A 399 6.82 -13.83 -8.40
N THR A 400 5.68 -14.31 -8.90
CA THR A 400 5.63 -15.35 -9.94
C THR A 400 6.20 -14.85 -11.26
N LEU A 401 5.85 -13.65 -11.69
CA LEU A 401 6.36 -13.05 -12.93
C LEU A 401 7.87 -12.75 -12.82
N ALA A 402 8.34 -12.28 -11.68
CA ALA A 402 9.77 -12.05 -11.43
C ALA A 402 10.58 -13.35 -11.55
N ASN A 403 10.08 -14.46 -10.97
CA ASN A 403 10.69 -15.77 -11.12
C ASN A 403 10.73 -16.24 -12.59
N THR A 404 9.68 -15.97 -13.35
CA THR A 404 9.62 -16.27 -14.79
C THR A 404 10.71 -15.55 -15.57
N LEU A 405 10.89 -14.25 -15.31
CA LEU A 405 11.91 -13.42 -15.96
C LEU A 405 13.33 -13.84 -15.55
N SER A 406 13.56 -14.23 -14.29
CA SER A 406 14.87 -14.74 -13.82
C SER A 406 15.34 -15.98 -14.57
N LEU A 407 14.40 -16.77 -15.10
CA LEU A 407 14.65 -17.95 -15.94
C LEU A 407 14.80 -17.60 -17.42
N ARG A 408 14.90 -16.33 -17.76
CA ARG A 408 14.99 -15.83 -19.14
C ARG A 408 13.79 -16.21 -20.01
N GLN A 409 12.63 -16.39 -19.39
CA GLN A 409 11.37 -16.58 -20.11
C GLN A 409 10.70 -15.23 -20.34
N ARG A 410 9.95 -15.12 -21.42
CA ARG A 410 9.20 -13.91 -21.76
C ARG A 410 7.92 -13.80 -20.94
N VAL A 411 7.59 -12.60 -20.48
CA VAL A 411 6.34 -12.27 -19.81
C VAL A 411 5.53 -11.32 -20.67
N LEU A 412 4.28 -11.68 -20.94
CA LEU A 412 3.27 -10.81 -21.55
C LEU A 412 2.12 -10.70 -20.58
N ALA A 413 1.80 -9.50 -20.11
CA ALA A 413 0.77 -9.33 -19.09
C ALA A 413 -0.25 -8.25 -19.43
N ILE A 414 -1.50 -8.46 -19.04
CA ILE A 414 -2.55 -7.44 -18.99
C ILE A 414 -2.76 -7.08 -17.50
N ASP A 415 -2.61 -5.81 -17.20
CA ASP A 415 -2.62 -5.26 -15.83
C ASP A 415 -3.69 -4.17 -15.67
N PRO A 416 -4.88 -4.54 -15.25
CA PRO A 416 -5.97 -3.59 -15.02
C PRO A 416 -5.75 -2.66 -13.83
N LYS A 417 -4.98 -3.11 -12.82
CA LYS A 417 -4.79 -2.43 -11.53
C LYS A 417 -3.49 -1.66 -11.40
N ASN A 418 -2.61 -1.73 -12.38
CA ASN A 418 -1.27 -1.15 -12.33
C ASN A 418 -0.34 -1.77 -11.26
N ASP A 419 -0.58 -3.03 -10.91
CA ASP A 419 0.21 -3.76 -9.92
C ASP A 419 1.41 -4.47 -10.54
N LEU A 420 1.27 -4.97 -11.78
CA LEU A 420 2.31 -5.73 -12.47
C LEU A 420 3.36 -4.84 -13.13
N VAL A 421 3.06 -3.56 -13.39
CA VAL A 421 4.03 -2.60 -13.97
C VAL A 421 5.27 -2.45 -13.10
N LYS A 422 5.18 -2.70 -11.80
CA LYS A 422 6.30 -2.64 -10.84
C LYS A 422 7.42 -3.63 -11.15
N ILE A 423 7.15 -4.63 -11.98
CA ILE A 423 8.17 -5.59 -12.44
C ILE A 423 9.34 -4.90 -13.15
N GLN A 424 9.09 -3.74 -13.78
CA GLN A 424 10.13 -2.95 -14.46
C GLN A 424 11.21 -2.44 -13.50
N ASN A 425 10.90 -2.27 -12.22
CA ASN A 425 11.87 -1.84 -11.21
C ASN A 425 13.00 -2.87 -11.00
N VAL A 426 12.70 -4.15 -11.20
CA VAL A 426 13.68 -5.26 -11.09
C VAL A 426 14.19 -5.68 -12.45
N TYR A 427 13.34 -5.61 -13.45
CA TYR A 427 13.64 -5.99 -14.83
C TYR A 427 13.41 -4.80 -15.77
N PRO A 428 14.37 -3.85 -15.89
CA PRO A 428 14.21 -2.62 -16.69
C PRO A 428 13.92 -2.88 -18.17
N ASN A 429 14.26 -4.06 -18.67
CA ASN A 429 14.00 -4.48 -20.06
C ASN A 429 12.53 -4.84 -20.32
N VAL A 430 11.69 -4.97 -19.28
CA VAL A 430 10.25 -5.16 -19.45
C VAL A 430 9.63 -3.83 -19.86
N LYS A 431 8.98 -3.80 -21.00
CA LYS A 431 8.32 -2.59 -21.52
C LYS A 431 6.96 -2.42 -20.87
N ILE A 432 6.62 -1.20 -20.48
CA ILE A 432 5.27 -0.86 -19.99
C ILE A 432 4.55 -0.12 -21.11
N VAL A 433 3.38 -0.64 -21.48
CA VAL A 433 2.48 -0.04 -22.47
C VAL A 433 1.26 0.50 -21.73
N ASP A 434 1.21 1.80 -21.53
CA ASP A 434 0.06 2.47 -20.91
C ASP A 434 -0.92 2.90 -21.99
N ILE A 435 -2.11 2.29 -21.98
CA ILE A 435 -3.15 2.56 -22.99
C ILE A 435 -3.65 4.01 -22.96
N ASN A 436 -3.55 4.71 -21.83
CA ASN A 436 -3.94 6.12 -21.78
C ASN A 436 -2.98 7.07 -22.50
N ASN A 437 -1.77 6.62 -22.80
CA ASN A 437 -0.71 7.42 -23.40
C ASN A 437 -0.41 7.06 -24.88
N ILE A 438 -1.22 6.19 -25.48
CA ILE A 438 -1.09 5.86 -26.90
C ILE A 438 -1.84 6.88 -27.76
N ARG A 439 -1.41 7.00 -29.03
CA ARG A 439 -2.00 7.93 -30.01
C ARG A 439 -3.43 7.53 -30.39
N ASP A 440 -4.25 8.50 -30.75
CA ASP A 440 -5.53 8.27 -31.42
C ASP A 440 -5.31 7.43 -32.69
N GLY A 441 -6.18 6.44 -32.94
CA GLY A 441 -6.06 5.52 -34.07
C GLY A 441 -5.04 4.37 -33.92
N ALA A 442 -4.20 4.37 -32.89
CA ALA A 442 -3.16 3.34 -32.72
C ALA A 442 -3.70 1.91 -32.49
N LEU A 443 -4.96 1.78 -32.12
CA LEU A 443 -5.65 0.50 -32.00
C LEU A 443 -6.66 0.27 -33.14
N ASN A 444 -6.50 0.95 -34.28
CA ASN A 444 -7.28 0.66 -35.46
C ASN A 444 -7.17 -0.84 -35.83
N PRO A 445 -8.24 -1.62 -35.82
CA PRO A 445 -8.19 -3.07 -36.04
C PRO A 445 -7.50 -3.47 -37.34
N PHE A 446 -7.69 -2.67 -38.41
CA PHE A 446 -7.19 -2.97 -39.76
C PHE A 446 -5.67 -2.83 -39.91
N THR A 447 -5.04 -2.02 -39.07
CA THR A 447 -3.56 -1.85 -39.05
C THR A 447 -2.93 -2.57 -37.86
N PHE A 448 -3.66 -2.71 -36.75
CA PHE A 448 -3.17 -3.31 -35.52
C PHE A 448 -3.10 -4.84 -35.58
N LEU A 449 -4.11 -5.49 -36.18
CA LEU A 449 -4.15 -6.94 -36.36
C LEU A 449 -3.60 -7.31 -37.76
N LYS A 450 -2.84 -8.43 -37.83
CA LYS A 450 -2.30 -8.92 -39.09
C LYS A 450 -3.36 -9.58 -39.95
N ASP A 451 -4.21 -10.37 -39.34
CA ASP A 451 -5.29 -11.13 -40.00
C ASP A 451 -6.64 -10.65 -39.48
N ILE A 452 -7.22 -9.70 -40.19
CA ILE A 452 -8.57 -9.22 -39.89
C ILE A 452 -9.58 -9.93 -40.76
N ASP A 453 -10.70 -10.36 -40.16
CA ASP A 453 -11.84 -10.97 -40.86
C ASP A 453 -13.17 -10.37 -40.40
N THR A 454 -14.25 -10.76 -41.05
CA THR A 454 -15.61 -10.31 -40.76
C THR A 454 -15.99 -10.57 -39.30
N SER A 455 -15.56 -11.69 -38.71
CA SER A 455 -15.94 -12.08 -37.36
C SER A 455 -15.29 -11.17 -36.30
N VAL A 456 -14.06 -10.70 -36.55
CA VAL A 456 -13.35 -9.75 -35.69
C VAL A 456 -14.08 -8.41 -35.68
N ILE A 457 -14.44 -7.89 -36.88
CA ILE A 457 -15.16 -6.61 -36.96
C ILE A 457 -16.54 -6.70 -36.32
N LEU A 458 -17.29 -7.76 -36.56
CA LEU A 458 -18.59 -8.00 -35.92
C LEU A 458 -18.43 -8.05 -34.38
N SER A 459 -17.42 -8.75 -33.86
CA SER A 459 -17.16 -8.82 -32.44
C SER A 459 -16.87 -7.44 -31.81
N ILE A 460 -16.07 -6.62 -32.50
CA ILE A 460 -15.80 -5.24 -32.08
C ILE A 460 -17.08 -4.42 -32.06
N ILE A 461 -17.89 -4.51 -33.10
CA ILE A 461 -19.18 -3.81 -33.20
C ILE A 461 -20.12 -4.23 -32.08
N GLU A 462 -20.26 -5.55 -31.82
CA GLU A 462 -21.08 -6.05 -30.71
C GLU A 462 -20.58 -5.60 -29.34
N LEU A 463 -19.27 -5.53 -29.14
CA LEU A 463 -18.69 -5.02 -27.90
C LEU A 463 -19.01 -3.54 -27.70
N ILE A 464 -18.94 -2.73 -28.74
CA ILE A 464 -19.18 -1.27 -28.68
C ILE A 464 -20.68 -0.95 -28.63
N CYS A 465 -21.48 -1.54 -29.53
CA CYS A 465 -22.89 -1.22 -29.70
C CYS A 465 -23.86 -2.08 -28.87
N GLY A 466 -23.37 -3.18 -28.28
CA GLY A 466 -24.19 -4.21 -27.66
C GLY A 466 -24.52 -5.34 -28.62
N LYS A 467 -25.05 -6.44 -28.07
CA LYS A 467 -25.38 -7.65 -28.83
C LYS A 467 -26.35 -7.33 -29.96
N LEU A 468 -26.03 -7.80 -31.17
CA LEU A 468 -26.90 -7.68 -32.32
C LEU A 468 -28.06 -8.67 -32.20
N SER A 469 -29.24 -8.27 -32.64
CA SER A 469 -30.37 -9.21 -32.85
C SER A 469 -30.04 -10.11 -34.01
N THR A 470 -30.73 -11.26 -34.09
CA THR A 470 -30.53 -12.24 -35.20
C THR A 470 -30.81 -11.59 -36.56
N ASP A 471 -31.77 -10.67 -36.63
CA ASP A 471 -32.12 -9.99 -37.87
C ASP A 471 -31.11 -8.91 -38.25
N GLU A 472 -30.57 -8.18 -37.26
CA GLU A 472 -29.46 -7.24 -37.48
C GLU A 472 -28.21 -7.98 -37.94
N GLU A 473 -27.83 -9.09 -37.28
CA GLU A 473 -26.66 -9.90 -37.64
C GLU A 473 -26.77 -10.43 -39.06
N ARG A 474 -27.93 -10.97 -39.45
CA ARG A 474 -28.18 -11.47 -40.83
C ARG A 474 -28.06 -10.36 -41.86
N ALA A 475 -28.57 -9.19 -41.55
CA ALA A 475 -28.57 -8.07 -42.49
C ALA A 475 -27.19 -7.42 -42.65
N VAL A 476 -26.41 -7.35 -41.55
CA VAL A 476 -25.14 -6.58 -41.47
C VAL A 476 -23.94 -7.46 -41.87
N THR A 477 -23.93 -8.75 -41.56
CA THR A 477 -22.81 -9.65 -41.84
C THR A 477 -22.36 -9.66 -43.31
N PRO A 478 -23.23 -9.76 -44.30
CA PRO A 478 -22.82 -9.71 -45.72
C PRO A 478 -22.22 -8.35 -46.11
N ILE A 479 -22.72 -7.27 -45.52
CA ILE A 479 -22.24 -5.90 -45.79
C ILE A 479 -20.82 -5.70 -45.25
N ILE A 480 -20.56 -6.17 -44.02
CA ILE A 480 -19.21 -6.15 -43.43
C ILE A 480 -18.26 -7.08 -44.16
N GLN A 481 -18.75 -8.26 -44.61
CA GLN A 481 -17.96 -9.17 -45.39
C GLN A 481 -17.51 -8.57 -46.73
N ASP A 482 -18.40 -7.86 -47.43
CA ASP A 482 -18.07 -7.10 -48.64
C ASP A 482 -17.03 -6.01 -48.35
N PHE A 483 -17.19 -5.25 -47.26
CA PHE A 483 -16.26 -4.24 -46.86
C PHE A 483 -14.86 -4.82 -46.59
N VAL A 484 -14.75 -5.88 -45.77
CA VAL A 484 -13.47 -6.53 -45.45
C VAL A 484 -12.83 -7.15 -46.70
N THR A 485 -13.62 -7.69 -47.62
CA THR A 485 -13.15 -8.26 -48.89
C THR A 485 -12.54 -7.19 -49.79
N ARG A 486 -13.19 -6.01 -49.87
CA ARG A 486 -12.66 -4.85 -50.62
C ARG A 486 -11.38 -4.32 -49.99
N PHE A 487 -11.37 -4.17 -48.68
CA PHE A 487 -10.15 -3.77 -47.95
C PHE A 487 -8.96 -4.69 -48.28
N LYS A 488 -9.15 -6.02 -48.21
CA LYS A 488 -8.08 -6.99 -48.51
C LYS A 488 -7.60 -6.94 -49.96
N ARG A 489 -8.51 -6.59 -50.89
CA ARG A 489 -8.19 -6.52 -52.32
C ARG A 489 -7.47 -5.20 -52.66
N ASP A 490 -7.97 -4.08 -52.13
CA ASP A 490 -7.58 -2.76 -52.61
C ASP A 490 -6.36 -2.23 -51.84
N GLY A 491 -6.10 -2.72 -50.59
CA GLY A 491 -4.94 -2.39 -49.77
C GLY A 491 -4.89 -0.95 -49.25
N ASN A 492 -6.00 -0.21 -49.38
CA ASN A 492 -6.10 1.18 -48.91
C ASN A 492 -6.17 1.22 -47.39
N TYR A 493 -5.67 2.34 -46.80
CA TYR A 493 -5.87 2.59 -45.38
C TYR A 493 -7.36 2.76 -45.10
N VAL A 494 -7.85 2.05 -44.11
CA VAL A 494 -9.21 2.16 -43.58
C VAL A 494 -9.20 2.00 -42.07
N ASP A 495 -10.25 2.54 -41.43
CA ASP A 495 -10.45 2.42 -39.98
C ASP A 495 -11.91 2.10 -39.60
N MET A 496 -12.23 2.12 -38.32
CA MET A 496 -13.60 1.87 -37.85
C MET A 496 -14.56 3.00 -38.21
N GLN A 497 -14.05 4.21 -38.52
CA GLN A 497 -14.90 5.30 -39.04
C GLN A 497 -15.41 4.98 -40.43
N ASP A 498 -14.54 4.40 -41.29
CA ASP A 498 -14.93 3.98 -42.65
C ASP A 498 -16.01 2.87 -42.60
N VAL A 499 -15.86 1.94 -41.63
CA VAL A 499 -16.89 0.92 -41.39
C VAL A 499 -18.21 1.55 -41.00
N ALA A 500 -18.19 2.52 -40.09
CA ALA A 500 -19.40 3.24 -39.65
C ALA A 500 -20.06 3.99 -40.79
N GLU A 501 -19.27 4.65 -41.64
CA GLU A 501 -19.76 5.39 -42.82
C GLU A 501 -20.30 4.48 -43.90
N TYR A 502 -19.61 3.37 -44.16
CA TYR A 502 -20.04 2.36 -45.12
C TYR A 502 -21.38 1.74 -44.72
N LEU A 503 -21.56 1.40 -43.45
CA LEU A 503 -22.81 0.89 -42.92
C LEU A 503 -23.93 1.95 -43.00
N PHE A 504 -23.61 3.20 -42.61
CA PHE A 504 -24.59 4.30 -42.61
C PHE A 504 -25.12 4.62 -44.02
N SER A 505 -24.30 4.47 -45.05
CA SER A 505 -24.63 4.75 -46.46
C SER A 505 -25.49 3.69 -47.15
N ARG A 506 -25.84 2.59 -46.47
CA ARG A 506 -26.62 1.50 -47.09
C ARG A 506 -28.12 1.71 -47.00
N ASP A 507 -28.85 1.31 -48.04
CA ASP A 507 -30.33 1.35 -48.08
C ASP A 507 -30.99 0.27 -47.18
N ASN A 508 -30.20 -0.39 -46.32
CA ASN A 508 -30.69 -1.34 -45.34
C ASN A 508 -30.84 -0.61 -43.96
N SER A 509 -32.06 -0.60 -43.44
CA SER A 509 -32.38 0.10 -42.21
C SER A 509 -31.58 -0.37 -40.99
N PHE A 510 -31.27 -1.67 -40.87
CA PHE A 510 -30.45 -2.24 -39.80
C PHE A 510 -28.99 -1.75 -39.91
N ALA A 511 -28.44 -1.78 -41.13
CA ALA A 511 -27.07 -1.36 -41.39
C ALA A 511 -26.92 0.17 -41.14
N SER A 512 -27.82 0.97 -41.68
CA SER A 512 -27.80 2.41 -41.50
C SER A 512 -27.94 2.83 -40.02
N ASN A 513 -28.81 2.17 -39.28
CA ASN A 513 -28.99 2.41 -37.86
C ASN A 513 -27.70 2.03 -37.06
N LEU A 514 -27.10 0.87 -37.38
CA LEU A 514 -25.87 0.46 -36.75
C LEU A 514 -24.70 1.40 -37.05
N GLY A 515 -24.59 1.88 -38.30
CA GLY A 515 -23.61 2.90 -38.71
C GLY A 515 -23.79 4.21 -37.93
N ALA A 516 -25.05 4.65 -37.73
CA ALA A 516 -25.35 5.83 -36.92
C ALA A 516 -24.95 5.68 -35.45
N ARG A 517 -25.15 4.48 -34.87
CA ARG A 517 -24.74 4.17 -33.49
C ARG A 517 -23.21 4.17 -33.33
N LEU A 518 -22.48 3.64 -34.29
CA LEU A 518 -21.00 3.66 -34.29
C LEU A 518 -20.49 5.12 -34.39
N LYS A 519 -21.04 5.93 -35.29
CA LYS A 519 -20.70 7.35 -35.42
C LYS A 519 -20.96 8.13 -34.15
N ALA A 520 -22.04 7.84 -33.43
CA ALA A 520 -22.41 8.57 -32.23
C ALA A 520 -21.39 8.36 -31.08
N VAL A 521 -20.60 7.30 -31.12
CA VAL A 521 -19.64 6.96 -30.06
C VAL A 521 -18.17 7.13 -30.46
N SER A 522 -17.90 7.42 -31.74
CA SER A 522 -16.53 7.53 -32.29
C SER A 522 -15.70 8.63 -31.60
N ASP A 523 -16.30 9.76 -31.28
CA ASP A 523 -15.62 10.90 -30.65
C ASP A 523 -15.40 10.78 -29.14
N SER A 524 -15.78 9.65 -28.54
CA SER A 524 -15.53 9.39 -27.12
C SER A 524 -14.01 9.25 -26.84
N LYS A 525 -13.59 9.45 -25.58
CA LYS A 525 -12.18 9.35 -25.17
C LYS A 525 -11.50 8.06 -25.69
N TYR A 526 -12.16 6.93 -25.56
CA TYR A 526 -11.63 5.64 -25.97
C TYR A 526 -12.01 5.27 -27.41
N GLY A 527 -13.08 5.88 -27.97
CA GLY A 527 -13.47 5.72 -29.35
C GLY A 527 -12.37 6.16 -30.30
N LYS A 528 -11.71 7.27 -30.00
CA LYS A 528 -10.59 7.80 -30.80
C LYS A 528 -9.42 6.85 -30.98
N LEU A 529 -9.24 5.87 -30.11
CA LEU A 529 -8.20 4.87 -30.26
C LEU A 529 -8.45 3.90 -31.43
N LEU A 530 -9.72 3.68 -31.79
CA LEU A 530 -10.17 2.77 -32.86
C LEU A 530 -10.66 3.52 -34.09
N PHE A 531 -11.24 4.72 -33.88
CA PHE A 531 -11.81 5.58 -34.91
C PHE A 531 -10.90 6.80 -35.05
N THR A 532 -10.30 6.98 -36.22
CA THR A 532 -9.47 8.15 -36.46
C THR A 532 -9.81 8.72 -37.83
N ARG A 533 -9.68 10.05 -37.98
CA ARG A 533 -9.76 10.71 -39.25
C ARG A 533 -8.40 11.00 -39.88
N GLU A 534 -7.33 10.61 -39.17
CA GLU A 534 -5.96 10.78 -39.64
C GLU A 534 -5.57 9.56 -40.47
N GLU A 535 -5.18 9.79 -41.72
CA GLU A 535 -4.63 8.75 -42.56
C GLU A 535 -3.21 8.34 -42.12
N ASN A 536 -2.89 7.05 -42.25
CA ASN A 536 -1.57 6.49 -41.98
C ASN A 536 -1.07 6.61 -40.52
N VAL A 537 -1.96 6.49 -39.55
CA VAL A 537 -1.55 6.39 -38.15
C VAL A 537 -0.79 5.07 -37.94
N GLU A 538 0.43 5.16 -37.40
CA GLU A 538 1.21 3.98 -37.02
C GLU A 538 0.50 3.21 -35.91
N PRO A 539 0.23 1.90 -36.06
CA PRO A 539 -0.38 1.10 -35.03
C PRO A 539 0.53 0.97 -33.81
N LEU A 540 -0.05 0.67 -32.64
CA LEU A 540 0.72 0.34 -31.46
C LEU A 540 1.62 -0.87 -31.74
N GLU A 541 2.94 -0.67 -31.70
CA GLU A 541 3.90 -1.76 -31.88
C GLU A 541 4.08 -2.55 -30.58
N LEU A 542 3.72 -3.82 -30.62
CA LEU A 542 4.03 -4.79 -29.58
C LEU A 542 5.14 -5.72 -30.09
N SER A 543 6.26 -5.71 -29.37
CA SER A 543 7.44 -6.49 -29.75
C SER A 543 7.18 -7.99 -29.79
N LEU A 544 7.68 -8.67 -30.83
CA LEU A 544 7.60 -10.12 -30.94
C LEU A 544 8.54 -10.88 -29.99
N THR A 545 9.50 -10.22 -29.41
CA THR A 545 10.59 -10.85 -28.63
C THR A 545 10.66 -10.35 -27.18
N ASP A 546 10.24 -9.12 -26.92
CA ASP A 546 10.37 -8.49 -25.61
C ASP A 546 9.27 -8.92 -24.65
N SER A 547 9.58 -8.81 -23.36
CA SER A 547 8.57 -8.87 -22.28
C SER A 547 7.90 -7.50 -22.13
N PHE A 548 6.58 -7.49 -21.95
CA PHE A 548 5.86 -6.26 -21.68
C PHE A 548 4.61 -6.47 -20.79
N VAL A 549 4.21 -5.39 -20.15
CA VAL A 549 2.98 -5.30 -19.37
C VAL A 549 2.11 -4.20 -19.97
N ILE A 550 0.89 -4.53 -20.32
CA ILE A 550 -0.12 -3.58 -20.81
C ILE A 550 -0.93 -3.09 -19.62
N SER A 551 -0.78 -1.82 -19.29
CA SER A 551 -1.54 -1.17 -18.22
C SER A 551 -2.85 -0.62 -18.75
N LEU A 552 -3.96 -1.03 -18.12
CA LEU A 552 -5.31 -0.51 -18.35
C LEU A 552 -5.75 0.45 -17.23
N HIS A 553 -4.81 0.92 -16.41
CA HIS A 553 -5.10 1.78 -15.27
C HIS A 553 -5.84 3.05 -15.69
N GLY A 554 -6.91 3.38 -14.96
CA GLY A 554 -7.73 4.56 -15.24
C GLY A 554 -8.77 4.38 -16.35
N MET A 555 -8.85 3.20 -16.96
CA MET A 555 -9.98 2.83 -17.82
C MET A 555 -11.19 2.42 -16.97
N ASP A 556 -12.38 2.66 -17.49
CA ASP A 556 -13.65 2.24 -16.86
C ASP A 556 -13.86 0.74 -17.12
N LEU A 557 -13.39 -0.08 -16.20
CA LEU A 557 -13.46 -1.54 -16.29
C LEU A 557 -14.84 -2.03 -15.83
N PRO A 558 -15.48 -2.98 -16.57
CA PRO A 558 -16.75 -3.53 -16.13
C PRO A 558 -16.59 -4.39 -14.88
N ASP A 559 -17.48 -4.20 -13.92
CA ASP A 559 -17.56 -5.05 -12.72
C ASP A 559 -18.17 -6.43 -13.09
N HIS A 560 -17.68 -7.49 -12.46
CA HIS A 560 -18.14 -8.86 -12.69
C HIS A 560 -19.62 -9.10 -12.34
N THR A 561 -20.22 -8.23 -11.52
CA THR A 561 -21.63 -8.29 -11.13
C THR A 561 -22.57 -7.67 -12.14
N VAL A 562 -22.04 -6.85 -13.06
CA VAL A 562 -22.82 -6.14 -14.08
C VAL A 562 -22.93 -7.03 -15.32
N SER A 563 -24.14 -7.29 -15.80
CA SER A 563 -24.34 -7.99 -17.05
C SER A 563 -23.87 -7.11 -18.24
N VAL A 564 -23.34 -7.75 -19.30
CA VAL A 564 -22.80 -7.07 -20.49
C VAL A 564 -23.83 -6.11 -21.12
N GLU A 565 -25.12 -6.41 -21.01
CA GLU A 565 -26.21 -5.59 -21.51
C GLU A 565 -26.29 -4.23 -20.81
N ASN A 566 -25.86 -4.19 -19.55
CA ASN A 566 -25.92 -2.99 -18.70
C ASN A 566 -24.59 -2.20 -18.66
N TYR A 567 -23.60 -2.55 -19.48
CA TYR A 567 -22.34 -1.83 -19.55
C TYR A 567 -22.55 -0.39 -20.04
N THR A 568 -21.85 0.55 -19.40
CA THR A 568 -21.75 1.93 -19.89
C THR A 568 -21.03 1.97 -21.25
N ALA A 569 -21.17 3.07 -22.00
CA ALA A 569 -20.43 3.24 -23.24
C ALA A 569 -18.91 3.12 -23.04
N SER A 570 -18.37 3.66 -21.94
CA SER A 570 -16.96 3.57 -21.60
C SER A 570 -16.52 2.13 -21.31
N GLN A 571 -17.30 1.35 -20.56
CA GLN A 571 -17.05 -0.07 -20.30
C GLN A 571 -17.09 -0.94 -21.55
N ARG A 572 -17.97 -0.61 -22.48
CA ARG A 572 -18.06 -1.27 -23.79
C ARG A 572 -16.80 -1.05 -24.62
N PHE A 573 -16.28 0.20 -24.68
CA PHE A 573 -15.01 0.48 -25.35
C PHE A 573 -13.83 -0.21 -24.66
N THR A 574 -13.79 -0.19 -23.35
CA THR A 574 -12.75 -0.93 -22.60
C THR A 574 -12.75 -2.41 -22.97
N SER A 575 -13.92 -3.03 -23.06
CA SER A 575 -14.07 -4.43 -23.48
C SER A 575 -13.58 -4.66 -24.91
N ALA A 576 -13.88 -3.75 -25.85
CA ALA A 576 -13.39 -3.83 -27.23
C ALA A 576 -11.86 -3.69 -27.32
N ILE A 577 -11.25 -2.80 -26.53
CA ILE A 577 -9.80 -2.62 -26.43
C ILE A 577 -9.15 -3.88 -25.86
N VAL A 578 -9.68 -4.45 -24.78
CA VAL A 578 -9.17 -5.70 -24.19
C VAL A 578 -9.26 -6.86 -25.19
N TYR A 579 -10.34 -6.93 -25.97
CA TYR A 579 -10.50 -7.91 -27.04
C TYR A 579 -9.41 -7.78 -28.12
N LEU A 580 -9.17 -6.56 -28.61
CA LEU A 580 -8.13 -6.26 -29.62
C LEU A 580 -6.73 -6.62 -29.10
N LEU A 581 -6.40 -6.18 -27.89
CA LEU A 581 -5.11 -6.47 -27.26
C LEU A 581 -4.92 -7.98 -27.09
N SER A 582 -5.94 -8.70 -26.61
CA SER A 582 -5.88 -10.15 -26.46
C SER A 582 -5.72 -10.86 -27.81
N SER A 583 -6.41 -10.40 -28.86
CA SER A 583 -6.26 -10.91 -30.23
C SER A 583 -4.84 -10.71 -30.75
N LYS A 584 -4.26 -9.52 -30.53
CA LYS A 584 -2.86 -9.22 -30.91
C LYS A 584 -1.86 -10.07 -30.14
N LEU A 585 -2.06 -10.25 -28.85
CA LEU A 585 -1.21 -11.13 -28.03
C LEU A 585 -1.24 -12.57 -28.54
N LEU A 586 -2.41 -13.06 -28.95
CA LEU A 586 -2.53 -14.40 -29.53
C LEU A 586 -1.78 -14.51 -30.88
N GLU A 587 -1.83 -13.49 -31.74
CA GLU A 587 -1.01 -13.43 -32.96
C GLU A 587 0.49 -13.49 -32.65
N ILE A 588 0.96 -12.68 -31.69
CA ILE A 588 2.37 -12.64 -31.25
C ILE A 588 2.81 -14.01 -30.74
N LEU A 589 2.01 -14.64 -29.90
CA LEU A 589 2.30 -15.96 -29.35
C LEU A 589 2.28 -17.07 -30.42
N SER A 590 1.40 -16.95 -31.39
CA SER A 590 1.29 -17.91 -32.50
C SER A 590 2.42 -17.76 -33.53
N SER A 591 2.96 -16.57 -33.74
CA SER A 591 4.01 -16.28 -34.72
C SER A 591 5.42 -16.61 -34.23
N ASN A 592 5.68 -16.62 -32.92
CA ASN A 592 7.00 -16.87 -32.34
C ASN A 592 6.97 -17.87 -31.20
N ASN A 593 6.92 -19.15 -31.53
CA ASN A 593 6.83 -20.27 -30.58
C ASN A 593 8.19 -20.75 -30.01
N LYS A 594 9.30 -20.08 -30.39
CA LYS A 594 10.66 -20.47 -29.95
C LYS A 594 11.04 -19.91 -28.59
N ILE A 595 10.35 -18.87 -28.12
CA ILE A 595 10.65 -18.22 -26.84
C ILE A 595 9.64 -18.71 -25.81
N PRO A 596 10.06 -19.46 -24.76
CA PRO A 596 9.17 -19.83 -23.67
C PRO A 596 8.53 -18.58 -23.08
N THR A 597 7.21 -18.53 -23.08
CA THR A 597 6.45 -17.33 -22.74
C THR A 597 5.39 -17.64 -21.68
N VAL A 598 5.19 -16.72 -20.75
CA VAL A 598 4.06 -16.71 -19.82
C VAL A 598 3.16 -15.53 -20.17
N PHE A 599 1.93 -15.83 -20.54
CA PHE A 599 0.85 -14.85 -20.60
C PHE A 599 0.16 -14.77 -19.22
N CYS A 600 -0.01 -13.57 -18.69
CA CYS A 600 -0.65 -13.33 -17.41
C CYS A 600 -1.76 -12.28 -17.55
N CYS A 601 -2.92 -12.57 -16.97
CA CYS A 601 -3.98 -11.59 -16.81
C CYS A 601 -4.41 -11.56 -15.34
N ASP A 602 -4.20 -10.42 -14.69
CA ASP A 602 -4.84 -10.10 -13.42
C ASP A 602 -6.28 -9.63 -13.70
N GLU A 603 -7.24 -9.99 -12.86
CA GLU A 603 -8.67 -9.78 -13.10
C GLU A 603 -9.19 -10.46 -14.37
N ALA A 604 -8.99 -11.78 -14.45
CA ALA A 604 -9.34 -12.58 -15.62
C ALA A 604 -10.84 -12.52 -15.99
N HIS A 605 -11.74 -12.08 -15.08
CA HIS A 605 -13.16 -11.90 -15.39
C HIS A 605 -13.39 -10.94 -16.56
N LEU A 606 -12.50 -9.97 -16.79
CA LEU A 606 -12.55 -9.07 -17.94
C LEU A 606 -12.48 -9.79 -19.28
N LEU A 607 -11.85 -10.97 -19.30
CA LEU A 607 -11.67 -11.80 -20.48
C LEU A 607 -12.86 -12.72 -20.75
N PHE A 608 -13.85 -12.76 -19.88
CA PHE A 608 -15.03 -13.64 -20.02
C PHE A 608 -16.33 -12.86 -20.24
N GLY A 609 -16.26 -11.57 -20.40
CA GLY A 609 -17.42 -10.68 -20.48
C GLY A 609 -18.35 -10.96 -21.65
N ASN A 610 -17.85 -11.56 -22.76
CA ASN A 610 -18.69 -11.98 -23.86
C ASN A 610 -18.17 -13.23 -24.56
N LYS A 611 -18.94 -13.73 -25.51
CA LYS A 611 -18.65 -14.98 -26.24
C LYS A 611 -17.36 -14.89 -27.07
N ALA A 612 -17.10 -13.74 -27.70
CA ALA A 612 -15.91 -13.55 -28.53
C ALA A 612 -14.62 -13.53 -27.67
N MET A 613 -14.65 -12.84 -26.52
CA MET A 613 -13.52 -12.83 -25.58
C MET A 613 -13.28 -14.21 -24.97
N SER A 614 -14.34 -14.91 -24.56
CA SER A 614 -14.23 -16.29 -24.05
C SER A 614 -13.57 -17.21 -25.07
N ALA A 615 -13.92 -17.10 -26.36
CA ALA A 615 -13.31 -17.88 -27.43
C ALA A 615 -11.79 -17.60 -27.60
N ILE A 616 -11.34 -16.38 -27.40
CA ILE A 616 -9.90 -16.05 -27.41
C ILE A 616 -9.20 -16.75 -26.25
N ILE A 617 -9.76 -16.72 -25.05
CA ILE A 617 -9.15 -17.37 -23.89
C ILE A 617 -9.13 -18.89 -24.05
N ASP A 618 -10.18 -19.48 -24.58
CA ASP A 618 -10.16 -20.91 -24.91
C ASP A 618 -9.02 -21.24 -25.90
N ARG A 619 -8.78 -20.38 -26.89
CA ARG A 619 -7.62 -20.51 -27.79
C ARG A 619 -6.30 -20.37 -27.06
N PHE A 620 -6.13 -19.39 -26.13
CA PHE A 620 -4.93 -19.27 -25.29
C PHE A 620 -4.67 -20.58 -24.51
N LEU A 621 -5.68 -21.16 -23.92
CA LEU A 621 -5.55 -22.36 -23.09
C LEU A 621 -5.33 -23.63 -23.92
N VAL A 622 -6.01 -23.78 -25.05
CA VAL A 622 -5.92 -24.95 -25.91
C VAL A 622 -4.64 -24.94 -26.74
N ILE A 623 -4.35 -23.82 -27.40
CA ILE A 623 -3.21 -23.68 -28.31
C ILE A 623 -1.90 -23.43 -27.55
N GLY A 624 -1.96 -22.80 -26.39
CA GLY A 624 -0.76 -22.45 -25.60
C GLY A 624 0.13 -23.65 -25.33
N ARG A 625 -0.48 -24.79 -25.03
CA ARG A 625 0.25 -26.03 -24.80
C ARG A 625 1.06 -26.50 -26.02
N SER A 626 0.50 -26.40 -27.22
CA SER A 626 1.17 -26.80 -28.47
C SER A 626 2.20 -25.78 -28.94
N LEU A 627 2.02 -24.52 -28.59
CA LEU A 627 2.91 -23.41 -28.97
C LEU A 627 4.00 -23.07 -27.91
N GLY A 628 4.02 -23.78 -26.78
CA GLY A 628 5.06 -23.62 -25.77
C GLY A 628 4.90 -22.39 -24.86
N PHE A 629 3.70 -21.85 -24.70
CA PHE A 629 3.44 -20.79 -23.74
C PHE A 629 2.47 -21.21 -22.63
N ALA A 630 2.68 -20.69 -21.43
CA ALA A 630 1.81 -20.91 -20.28
C ALA A 630 0.88 -19.71 -20.07
N THR A 631 -0.33 -19.97 -19.60
CA THR A 631 -1.33 -18.94 -19.30
C THR A 631 -1.63 -18.90 -17.81
N ILE A 632 -1.54 -17.73 -17.18
CA ILE A 632 -1.93 -17.48 -15.80
C ILE A 632 -3.15 -16.55 -15.80
N LEU A 633 -4.24 -17.03 -15.25
CA LEU A 633 -5.47 -16.28 -15.08
C LEU A 633 -5.72 -16.10 -13.58
N ALA A 634 -5.64 -14.86 -13.10
CA ALA A 634 -5.92 -14.53 -11.71
C ALA A 634 -7.30 -13.85 -11.59
N SER A 635 -8.06 -14.17 -10.56
CA SER A 635 -9.34 -13.55 -10.27
C SER A 635 -9.70 -13.65 -8.79
N GLN A 636 -10.59 -12.76 -8.34
CA GLN A 636 -11.02 -12.70 -6.94
C GLN A 636 -12.02 -13.82 -6.58
N GLY A 637 -12.77 -14.37 -7.55
CA GLY A 637 -13.78 -15.39 -7.32
C GLY A 637 -13.71 -16.52 -8.34
N VAL A 638 -14.10 -17.71 -7.91
CA VAL A 638 -14.27 -18.91 -8.76
C VAL A 638 -15.45 -18.76 -9.70
N SER A 639 -16.49 -18.07 -9.25
CA SER A 639 -17.70 -17.73 -10.01
C SER A 639 -17.38 -17.00 -11.31
N HIS A 640 -16.28 -16.24 -11.35
CA HIS A 640 -15.82 -15.47 -12.50
C HIS A 640 -15.38 -16.33 -13.70
N PHE A 641 -15.05 -17.59 -13.48
CA PHE A 641 -14.61 -18.47 -14.56
C PHE A 641 -15.79 -19.25 -15.17
N PRO A 642 -15.84 -19.41 -16.50
CA PRO A 642 -16.87 -20.23 -17.17
C PRO A 642 -16.80 -21.71 -16.76
N LYS A 643 -17.91 -22.43 -16.87
CA LYS A 643 -17.98 -23.87 -16.51
C LYS A 643 -17.01 -24.75 -17.31
N GLY A 644 -16.78 -24.44 -18.59
CA GLY A 644 -15.93 -25.24 -19.48
C GLY A 644 -14.43 -25.08 -19.29
N ILE A 645 -13.97 -24.01 -18.61
CA ILE A 645 -12.55 -23.68 -18.49
C ILE A 645 -11.74 -24.76 -17.74
N ALA A 646 -12.38 -25.46 -16.82
CA ALA A 646 -11.75 -26.46 -15.96
C ALA A 646 -10.98 -27.53 -16.73
N ASN A 647 -11.46 -27.88 -17.92
CA ASN A 647 -10.87 -28.92 -18.78
C ASN A 647 -9.53 -28.52 -19.40
N HIS A 648 -9.25 -27.21 -19.44
CA HIS A 648 -8.05 -26.65 -20.06
C HIS A 648 -7.03 -26.14 -19.04
N ILE A 649 -7.38 -26.21 -17.75
CA ILE A 649 -6.51 -25.74 -16.64
C ILE A 649 -5.82 -26.95 -16.01
N ALA A 650 -4.49 -26.93 -16.01
CA ALA A 650 -3.70 -27.98 -15.40
C ALA A 650 -3.41 -27.72 -13.93
N THR A 651 -3.08 -26.49 -13.56
CA THR A 651 -2.74 -26.14 -12.18
C THR A 651 -3.74 -25.13 -11.63
N LYS A 652 -4.25 -25.39 -10.45
CA LYS A 652 -5.29 -24.57 -9.82
C LYS A 652 -4.85 -24.21 -8.42
N PHE A 653 -4.93 -22.92 -8.09
CA PHE A 653 -4.62 -22.37 -6.78
C PHE A 653 -5.85 -21.65 -6.23
N ILE A 654 -6.22 -21.93 -4.99
CA ILE A 654 -7.15 -21.11 -4.24
C ILE A 654 -6.52 -20.66 -2.93
N PHE A 655 -6.41 -19.35 -2.80
CA PHE A 655 -6.06 -18.69 -1.55
C PHE A 655 -7.26 -18.60 -0.64
N LYS A 656 -7.11 -17.97 0.51
CA LYS A 656 -8.23 -17.74 1.44
C LYS A 656 -9.42 -17.12 0.70
N SER A 657 -10.57 -17.75 0.83
CA SER A 657 -11.82 -17.36 0.17
C SER A 657 -13.02 -17.68 1.05
N SER A 658 -14.21 -17.23 0.69
CA SER A 658 -15.42 -17.58 1.42
C SER A 658 -15.69 -19.10 1.36
N MET A 659 -16.54 -19.61 2.26
CA MET A 659 -16.96 -21.03 2.22
C MET A 659 -17.63 -21.38 0.90
N GLU A 660 -18.45 -20.47 0.36
CA GLU A 660 -19.13 -20.62 -0.91
C GLU A 660 -18.13 -20.75 -2.07
N GLU A 661 -17.16 -19.82 -2.17
CA GLU A 661 -16.12 -19.84 -3.21
C GLU A 661 -15.21 -21.08 -3.10
N ALA A 662 -14.85 -21.49 -1.88
CA ALA A 662 -14.07 -22.69 -1.65
C ALA A 662 -14.85 -23.95 -2.06
N GLY A 663 -16.14 -24.02 -1.74
CA GLY A 663 -17.04 -25.11 -2.17
C GLY A 663 -17.22 -25.14 -3.70
N LEU A 664 -17.37 -23.97 -4.31
CA LEU A 664 -17.47 -23.81 -5.76
C LEU A 664 -16.15 -24.20 -6.45
N PHE A 665 -14.99 -23.87 -5.88
CA PHE A 665 -13.68 -24.27 -6.40
C PHE A 665 -13.57 -25.81 -6.50
N LEU A 666 -13.87 -26.51 -5.41
CA LEU A 666 -13.83 -27.98 -5.41
C LEU A 666 -14.82 -28.57 -6.40
N SER A 667 -16.07 -28.07 -6.46
CA SER A 667 -17.08 -28.58 -7.39
C SER A 667 -16.73 -28.33 -8.86
N LYS A 668 -15.99 -27.29 -9.17
CA LYS A 668 -15.68 -26.87 -10.52
C LYS A 668 -14.35 -27.42 -11.05
N PHE A 669 -13.35 -27.51 -10.17
CA PHE A 669 -11.98 -27.80 -10.52
C PHE A 669 -11.41 -29.08 -9.93
N ASP A 670 -12.08 -29.66 -8.94
CA ASP A 670 -11.66 -30.95 -8.39
C ASP A 670 -12.13 -32.07 -9.32
N THR A 671 -11.20 -32.57 -10.13
CA THR A 671 -11.36 -33.75 -10.97
C THR A 671 -10.78 -35.00 -10.28
N THR A 672 -10.31 -34.84 -9.04
CA THR A 672 -9.75 -35.93 -8.23
C THR A 672 -10.87 -36.61 -7.44
N GLN A 673 -10.69 -37.85 -7.07
CA GLN A 673 -11.65 -38.62 -6.25
C GLN A 673 -11.73 -38.13 -4.79
N LEU A 674 -11.12 -36.98 -4.44
CA LEU A 674 -11.31 -36.29 -3.16
C LEU A 674 -12.77 -35.84 -2.97
N GLY A 675 -13.49 -35.58 -4.08
CA GLY A 675 -14.89 -35.16 -4.06
C GLY A 675 -15.89 -36.22 -3.65
N ASP A 676 -15.50 -37.50 -3.62
CA ASP A 676 -16.39 -38.59 -3.26
C ASP A 676 -16.59 -38.80 -1.77
N ASN A 677 -15.71 -38.20 -0.93
CA ASN A 677 -15.86 -38.20 0.52
C ASN A 677 -16.30 -36.80 1.04
N PRO A 678 -17.57 -36.66 1.46
CA PRO A 678 -18.10 -35.37 1.97
C PRO A 678 -17.29 -34.78 3.13
N ILE A 679 -16.72 -35.63 3.99
CA ILE A 679 -15.95 -35.21 5.15
C ILE A 679 -14.65 -34.52 4.74
N ASP A 680 -13.95 -35.07 3.74
CA ASP A 680 -12.70 -34.46 3.26
C ASP A 680 -12.97 -33.14 2.53
N ARG A 681 -14.09 -33.05 1.82
CA ARG A 681 -14.52 -31.83 1.14
C ARG A 681 -14.86 -30.72 2.14
N GLU A 682 -15.65 -31.01 3.17
CA GLU A 682 -15.96 -30.04 4.22
C GLU A 682 -14.71 -29.60 4.98
N ALA A 683 -13.79 -30.51 5.26
CA ALA A 683 -12.53 -30.20 5.91
C ALA A 683 -11.67 -29.24 5.06
N ILE A 684 -11.58 -29.45 3.73
CA ILE A 684 -10.85 -28.55 2.82
C ILE A 684 -11.53 -27.19 2.76
N VAL A 685 -12.84 -27.14 2.58
CA VAL A 685 -13.62 -25.88 2.58
C VAL A 685 -13.44 -25.12 3.89
N GLY A 686 -13.52 -25.82 5.02
CA GLY A 686 -13.29 -25.23 6.35
C GLY A 686 -11.87 -24.69 6.52
N MET A 687 -10.86 -25.38 5.97
CA MET A 687 -9.48 -24.89 6.02
C MET A 687 -9.27 -23.65 5.15
N VAL A 688 -9.71 -23.68 3.90
CA VAL A 688 -9.58 -22.56 2.95
C VAL A 688 -10.30 -21.30 3.47
N SER A 689 -11.51 -21.47 4.02
CA SER A 689 -12.32 -20.33 4.43
C SER A 689 -11.92 -19.74 5.79
N SER A 690 -11.53 -20.59 6.76
CA SER A 690 -11.36 -20.15 8.14
C SER A 690 -9.92 -20.26 8.66
N LYS A 691 -9.12 -21.23 8.18
CA LYS A 691 -7.79 -21.52 8.73
C LYS A 691 -6.62 -20.99 7.90
N PHE A 692 -6.83 -20.69 6.61
CA PHE A 692 -5.75 -20.18 5.75
C PHE A 692 -5.25 -18.82 6.22
N VAL A 693 -3.94 -18.69 6.22
CA VAL A 693 -3.22 -17.45 6.43
C VAL A 693 -2.63 -16.95 5.11
N ALA A 694 -2.06 -15.76 5.11
CA ALA A 694 -1.44 -15.21 3.89
C ALA A 694 -0.25 -16.07 3.46
N GLY A 695 -0.25 -16.44 2.19
CA GLY A 695 0.69 -17.38 1.61
C GLY A 695 0.18 -18.82 1.61
N ASP A 696 -0.84 -19.17 2.40
CA ASP A 696 -1.46 -20.49 2.32
C ASP A 696 -2.37 -20.58 1.10
N VAL A 697 -2.24 -21.70 0.41
CA VAL A 697 -2.98 -21.99 -0.78
C VAL A 697 -3.34 -23.48 -0.80
N PHE A 698 -4.53 -23.80 -1.22
CA PHE A 698 -4.87 -25.15 -1.65
C PHE A 698 -4.58 -25.25 -3.14
N MET A 699 -3.75 -26.21 -3.52
CA MET A 699 -3.29 -26.43 -4.88
C MET A 699 -3.80 -27.78 -5.40
N ILE A 700 -4.20 -27.79 -6.67
CA ILE A 700 -4.37 -29.00 -7.47
C ILE A 700 -3.37 -28.91 -8.62
N ASP A 701 -2.45 -29.85 -8.72
CA ASP A 701 -1.42 -29.85 -9.76
C ASP A 701 -1.90 -30.50 -11.08
N LYS A 702 -1.04 -30.46 -12.10
CA LYS A 702 -1.31 -31.04 -13.43
C LYS A 702 -1.54 -32.55 -13.42
N ASN A 703 -1.11 -33.26 -12.37
CA ASN A 703 -1.30 -34.69 -12.21
C ASN A 703 -2.49 -35.01 -11.30
N ASN A 704 -3.30 -33.98 -11.00
CA ASN A 704 -4.41 -34.04 -10.07
C ASN A 704 -4.00 -34.40 -8.63
N ASN A 705 -2.73 -34.23 -8.24
CA ASN A 705 -2.38 -34.24 -6.84
C ASN A 705 -2.86 -32.95 -6.18
N SER A 706 -3.46 -33.06 -5.01
CA SER A 706 -3.93 -31.92 -4.26
C SER A 706 -3.31 -31.84 -2.89
N GLY A 707 -3.18 -30.63 -2.38
CA GLY A 707 -2.62 -30.40 -1.04
C GLY A 707 -2.55 -28.93 -0.63
N PHE A 708 -2.22 -28.76 0.64
CA PHE A 708 -2.00 -27.44 1.21
C PHE A 708 -0.53 -27.07 1.07
N VAL A 709 -0.25 -25.89 0.53
CA VAL A 709 1.07 -25.37 0.27
C VAL A 709 1.17 -23.98 0.88
N HIS A 710 2.29 -23.67 1.52
CA HIS A 710 2.62 -22.31 1.92
C HIS A 710 3.61 -21.71 0.92
N ILE A 711 3.21 -20.63 0.25
CA ILE A 711 4.05 -19.96 -0.76
C ILE A 711 4.84 -18.86 -0.08
N VAL A 712 6.17 -19.01 -0.10
CA VAL A 712 7.11 -17.99 0.33
C VAL A 712 7.68 -17.33 -0.91
N PRO A 713 7.58 -16.01 -1.07
CA PRO A 713 8.23 -15.30 -2.17
C PRO A 713 9.75 -15.52 -2.13
N ASN A 714 10.33 -16.06 -3.19
CA ASN A 714 11.77 -16.34 -3.27
C ASN A 714 12.62 -15.10 -3.59
N TYR A 715 11.99 -14.00 -3.97
CA TYR A 715 12.68 -12.76 -4.31
C TYR A 715 12.76 -11.82 -3.11
N PRO A 716 13.90 -11.15 -2.92
CA PRO A 716 13.99 -10.04 -1.98
C PRO A 716 12.97 -8.97 -2.41
N LEU A 717 11.94 -8.77 -1.62
CA LEU A 717 10.87 -7.79 -1.92
C LEU A 717 11.41 -6.35 -2.07
N HIS A 718 12.60 -6.07 -1.50
CA HIS A 718 13.27 -4.78 -1.67
C HIS A 718 13.72 -4.51 -3.11
N MET A 719 14.01 -5.54 -3.92
CA MET A 719 14.38 -5.37 -5.34
C MET A 719 13.17 -4.96 -6.20
N LEU A 720 11.95 -5.11 -5.71
CA LEU A 720 10.73 -4.62 -6.35
C LEU A 720 10.35 -3.21 -5.87
N SER A 721 11.22 -2.57 -5.06
CA SER A 721 11.04 -1.21 -4.58
C SER A 721 11.23 -0.19 -5.70
N SER A 722 10.38 0.83 -5.73
CA SER A 722 10.54 2.00 -6.60
C SER A 722 11.56 3.02 -6.04
N ASN A 723 12.16 2.76 -4.87
CA ASN A 723 13.06 3.71 -4.23
C ASN A 723 14.45 3.75 -4.92
N PRO A 724 14.88 4.92 -5.46
CA PRO A 724 16.20 5.04 -6.11
C PRO A 724 17.39 4.76 -5.19
N LEU A 725 17.24 4.94 -3.87
CA LEU A 725 18.31 4.69 -2.90
C LEU A 725 18.60 3.20 -2.69
N ASP A 726 17.63 2.32 -2.95
CA ASP A 726 17.84 0.88 -2.87
C ASP A 726 18.67 0.36 -4.06
N LYS A 727 18.75 1.13 -5.17
CA LYS A 727 19.60 0.85 -6.33
C LYS A 727 21.07 1.21 -6.10
N LEU A 728 21.35 2.24 -5.31
CA LEU A 728 22.71 2.73 -5.06
C LEU A 728 23.55 1.83 -4.13
N ASN A 729 22.92 0.94 -3.38
CA ASN A 729 23.61 0.00 -2.49
C ASN A 729 24.00 -1.32 -3.18
N ASN A 730 23.47 -1.60 -4.37
CA ASN A 730 23.79 -2.83 -5.12
C ASN A 730 24.98 -2.69 -6.08
N ASP A 731 25.45 -1.47 -6.35
CA ASP A 731 26.63 -1.23 -7.21
C ASP A 731 27.97 -1.29 -6.43
N LYS A 732 27.96 -1.76 -5.19
CA LYS A 732 29.14 -1.85 -4.30
C LYS A 732 29.50 -3.26 -3.84
N ASP A 733 28.85 -4.31 -4.39
CA ASP A 733 29.23 -5.71 -4.16
C ASP A 733 29.73 -6.39 -5.44
#